data_3e20090ba0b82c8cc191c86355e21844
#
_entry.id   3e20090ba0b82c8cc191c86355e21844
#
_cell.length_a   1.000
_cell.length_b   1.000
_cell.length_c   1.000
_cell.angle_alpha   90.00
_cell.angle_beta   90.00
_cell.angle_gamma   90.00
#
_symmetry.space_group_name_H-M   'P 1'
#
loop_
_entity.id
_entity.type
_entity.pdbx_description
1 polymer ?
#
loop_
_entity_poly.entity_id
_entity_poly.type
_entity_poly.pdbx_seq_one_letter_code
_entity_poly.pdbx_strand_id
1 'polypeptide(L)'
;MSFLVPAALAFGIIIPIMLLLYFMRPKLQDRVVGSTLLWQQALQDLQASRPWQRLRITPLLLLQLLAALVIVLILARPAIFLRSPISGNTIIILQASASMQATDVTPNRFEVAKSQIADLVDNLGPNDHLSLISMAHTPQVLVALSQDRGQIMAALQRAKVTNQDADLEQALSLAVSLAAGRTNIQVLVIGDGHVLSPDQTLVLPFPVSYFRIGTDAPNASLLALAARSLQGNLVALAQVANYSHVQRSIPVELYADGRLVNVQTITLGAGASGALQWGPLPPTARFLHAQILGQDALSVDHEAWAIVGGSMHGRVLLVTKGNGFLQAALELQPVIDLYKTTPDQYVVNAGNFDLTIFDGFVPATLPAGGVFFVNPPEGSYIFGKSGPEIRVSHIGAGGGGTSLLDNVDLSSIHVLRSSHLFTPALWAQPVISTPETPLLIAGENDNRRIAALSFDLHDSDLPLQPGFPILINNMVNWFLPPPVTGDGQVSPDLPVTVQTWPGADQVTITAPDRQTVTVAPPFPAAPFAQTNTIGIYQVVQQVHGQVKRGAFAVNLFDPQQSRLAPASQLPVAHSSDFSPGNNAVPRVLREIWPWIAALLLLILCMEWWLFSRGYRQQGSAATAASKSKGGNSSSSRPRRGVTRNTPGLIGDVQERLEHSYRVTRKRLAKITRRRKKGLYT
;
A
#
# COMPACT_ATOMS: atom_id res chain seq x y z
N MET A 1 -10.43 25.54 30.86
CA MET A 1 -9.28 26.37 30.47
C MET A 1 -8.17 26.09 31.44
N SER A 2 -6.96 25.90 30.97
CA SER A 2 -5.76 25.77 31.79
C SER A 2 -4.74 26.80 31.29
N PHE A 3 -3.83 27.22 32.18
CA PHE A 3 -2.72 28.11 31.83
C PHE A 3 -1.46 27.25 31.74
N LEU A 4 -0.76 27.30 30.59
CA LEU A 4 0.51 26.57 30.44
C LEU A 4 1.64 27.16 31.28
N VAL A 5 1.61 28.49 31.54
CA VAL A 5 2.61 29.16 32.34
C VAL A 5 1.90 29.99 33.43
N PRO A 6 1.36 29.35 34.48
CA PRO A 6 0.60 30.03 35.51
C PRO A 6 1.46 31.03 36.29
N ALA A 7 2.78 30.85 36.40
CA ALA A 7 3.71 31.78 37.00
C ALA A 7 3.72 33.18 36.33
N ALA A 8 3.38 33.22 35.02
CA ALA A 8 3.28 34.51 34.31
C ALA A 8 2.15 35.43 34.83
N LEU A 9 1.16 34.89 35.52
CA LEU A 9 0.14 35.73 36.20
C LEU A 9 0.72 36.64 37.27
N ALA A 10 1.90 36.32 37.84
CA ALA A 10 2.61 37.18 38.77
C ALA A 10 3.00 38.53 38.14
N PHE A 11 3.18 38.62 36.81
CA PHE A 11 3.36 39.90 36.12
C PHE A 11 2.13 40.79 36.16
N GLY A 12 0.98 40.31 36.66
CA GLY A 12 -0.18 41.14 36.98
C GLY A 12 0.09 42.25 38.01
N ILE A 13 1.21 42.17 38.74
CA ILE A 13 1.69 43.25 39.67
C ILE A 13 1.98 44.56 38.89
N ILE A 14 2.14 44.49 37.57
CA ILE A 14 2.31 45.69 36.72
C ILE A 14 1.05 46.59 36.75
N ILE A 15 -0.14 46.01 36.93
CA ILE A 15 -1.42 46.74 36.94
C ILE A 15 -1.52 47.68 38.12
N PRO A 16 -1.29 47.28 39.40
CA PRO A 16 -1.27 48.19 40.53
C PRO A 16 -0.11 49.21 40.48
N ILE A 17 1.04 48.82 39.90
CA ILE A 17 2.16 49.75 39.69
C ILE A 17 1.74 50.85 38.67
N MET A 18 1.10 50.53 37.59
CA MET A 18 0.58 51.53 36.64
C MET A 18 -0.44 52.48 37.28
N LEU A 19 -1.34 51.93 38.08
CA LEU A 19 -2.30 52.75 38.87
C LEU A 19 -1.58 53.67 39.79
N LEU A 20 -0.56 53.23 40.54
CA LEU A 20 0.23 54.05 41.46
C LEU A 20 0.96 55.15 40.72
N LEU A 21 1.56 54.90 39.58
CA LEU A 21 2.20 55.93 38.75
C LEU A 21 1.20 56.98 38.23
N TYR A 22 -0.03 56.54 37.93
CA TYR A 22 -1.08 57.41 37.46
C TYR A 22 -1.58 58.37 38.59
N PHE A 23 -1.52 57.98 39.89
CA PHE A 23 -1.75 58.80 41.04
C PHE A 23 -0.67 59.84 41.21
N MET A 24 0.58 59.56 40.80
CA MET A 24 1.74 60.47 41.02
C MET A 24 1.96 61.43 39.84
N ARG A 25 1.15 61.42 38.80
CA ARG A 25 1.37 62.24 37.60
C ARG A 25 0.95 63.71 37.87
N PRO A 26 1.88 64.73 37.89
CA PRO A 26 1.54 66.09 38.07
C PRO A 26 0.75 66.61 36.87
N LYS A 27 -0.32 67.37 37.15
CA LYS A 27 -1.01 68.13 36.12
C LYS A 27 -0.25 69.41 35.85
N LEU A 28 0.52 69.46 34.80
CA LEU A 28 1.03 70.70 34.23
C LEU A 28 -0.16 71.38 33.52
N GLN A 29 -0.61 72.53 34.09
CA GLN A 29 -1.51 73.46 33.40
C GLN A 29 -0.66 74.60 32.89
N ASP A 30 -0.51 74.77 31.62
CA ASP A 30 0.09 75.94 31.01
C ASP A 30 -0.85 77.14 31.22
N ARG A 31 -0.55 78.01 32.19
CA ARG A 31 -1.19 79.31 32.30
C ARG A 31 -0.20 80.42 31.89
N VAL A 32 -0.58 81.14 30.86
CA VAL A 32 0.15 82.35 30.48
C VAL A 32 -0.09 83.42 31.51
N VAL A 33 0.98 83.82 32.21
CA VAL A 33 0.93 84.83 33.29
C VAL A 33 1.70 86.01 32.83
N GLY A 34 1.05 87.17 32.83
CA GLY A 34 1.61 88.43 32.31
C GLY A 34 2.65 89.16 33.21
N SER A 35 2.98 88.65 34.41
CA SER A 35 3.96 89.23 35.29
C SER A 35 4.49 88.22 36.27
N THR A 36 5.82 88.14 36.48
CA THR A 36 6.53 87.23 37.38
C THR A 36 6.58 87.76 38.86
N LEU A 37 6.11 88.91 39.12
CA LEU A 37 6.24 89.53 40.46
C LEU A 37 5.28 88.94 41.52
N LEU A 38 4.11 88.41 41.12
CA LEU A 38 3.17 87.73 41.97
C LEU A 38 3.53 86.28 42.23
N TRP A 39 4.47 85.68 41.45
CA TRP A 39 4.89 84.30 41.59
C TRP A 39 5.73 84.05 42.86
N GLN A 40 6.49 85.05 43.36
CA GLN A 40 7.27 84.87 44.56
C GLN A 40 6.41 84.80 45.84
N GLN A 41 5.23 85.39 45.85
CA GLN A 41 4.28 85.24 46.97
C GLN A 41 3.45 83.95 46.87
N ALA A 42 3.14 83.43 45.65
CA ALA A 42 2.40 82.19 45.44
C ALA A 42 3.24 80.91 45.68
N LEU A 43 4.57 81.01 45.66
CA LEU A 43 5.45 79.89 45.99
C LEU A 43 5.44 79.51 47.49
N GLN A 44 5.05 80.41 48.38
CA GLN A 44 4.91 80.11 49.82
C GLN A 44 3.64 79.35 50.14
N ASP A 45 2.59 79.43 49.35
CA ASP A 45 1.31 78.69 49.53
C ASP A 45 1.26 77.30 48.87
N LEU A 46 2.29 76.91 48.13
CA LEU A 46 2.33 75.63 47.40
C LEU A 46 2.87 74.43 48.20
N GLN A 47 3.19 74.63 49.52
CA GLN A 47 3.68 73.55 50.38
C GLN A 47 2.61 72.60 50.92
N ALA A 48 1.35 72.77 50.55
CA ALA A 48 0.26 71.85 50.95
C ALA A 48 -0.43 71.15 49.85
N SER A 49 0.30 70.70 48.81
CA SER A 49 -0.27 69.83 47.82
C SER A 49 -0.23 68.34 48.27
N ARG A 50 -1.36 67.87 48.71
CA ARG A 50 -1.55 66.44 49.05
C ARG A 50 -1.06 65.58 47.89
N PRO A 51 -0.16 64.61 48.11
CA PRO A 51 0.40 63.75 47.04
C PRO A 51 -0.62 62.81 46.41
N TRP A 52 -1.82 62.74 46.97
CA TRP A 52 -2.89 61.84 46.51
C TRP A 52 -4.06 62.65 45.94
N GLN A 53 -4.07 62.75 44.59
CA GLN A 53 -5.20 63.34 43.87
C GLN A 53 -6.25 62.25 43.54
N ARG A 54 -7.54 62.64 43.53
CA ARG A 54 -8.63 61.72 43.10
C ARG A 54 -8.37 61.26 41.69
N LEU A 55 -8.29 59.94 41.52
CA LEU A 55 -8.14 59.26 40.20
C LEU A 55 -9.24 59.70 39.26
N ARG A 56 -8.94 60.41 38.19
CA ARG A 56 -9.89 60.64 37.09
C ARG A 56 -9.76 59.52 36.13
N ILE A 57 -10.82 58.65 36.03
CA ILE A 57 -10.90 57.56 35.09
C ILE A 57 -11.02 58.19 33.70
N THR A 58 -9.92 58.18 32.97
CA THR A 58 -9.92 58.52 31.51
C THR A 58 -10.05 57.29 30.65
N PRO A 59 -10.70 57.41 29.47
CA PRO A 59 -10.79 56.27 28.54
C PRO A 59 -9.41 55.69 28.16
N LEU A 60 -8.38 56.54 28.13
CA LEU A 60 -7.01 56.14 27.84
C LEU A 60 -6.43 55.25 28.95
N LEU A 61 -6.63 55.60 30.22
CA LEU A 61 -6.20 54.79 31.38
C LEU A 61 -6.87 53.42 31.34
N LEU A 62 -8.17 53.37 31.01
CA LEU A 62 -8.93 52.13 30.97
C LEU A 62 -8.39 51.19 29.84
N LEU A 63 -8.05 51.76 28.68
CA LEU A 63 -7.46 51.02 27.57
C LEU A 63 -6.07 50.51 27.91
N GLN A 64 -5.22 51.30 28.60
CA GLN A 64 -3.89 50.91 29.04
C GLN A 64 -3.94 49.75 30.06
N LEU A 65 -4.85 49.83 31.03
CA LEU A 65 -5.06 48.75 31.99
C LEU A 65 -5.56 47.48 31.32
N LEU A 66 -6.47 47.60 30.33
CA LEU A 66 -6.94 46.50 29.56
C LEU A 66 -5.82 45.88 28.71
N ALA A 67 -4.98 46.69 28.06
CA ALA A 67 -3.82 46.20 27.31
C ALA A 67 -2.83 45.47 28.23
N ALA A 68 -2.53 46.01 29.41
CA ALA A 68 -1.67 45.34 30.39
C ALA A 68 -2.24 44.00 30.85
N LEU A 69 -3.55 43.94 31.11
CA LEU A 69 -4.24 42.69 31.48
C LEU A 69 -4.14 41.64 30.34
N VAL A 70 -4.37 42.08 29.11
CA VAL A 70 -4.30 41.20 27.93
C VAL A 70 -2.87 40.69 27.70
N ILE A 71 -1.83 41.53 27.93
CA ILE A 71 -0.43 41.11 27.86
C ILE A 71 -0.14 40.00 28.90
N VAL A 72 -0.58 40.20 30.13
CA VAL A 72 -0.42 39.18 31.19
C VAL A 72 -1.11 37.89 30.84
N LEU A 73 -2.30 37.95 30.25
CA LEU A 73 -3.01 36.78 29.76
C LEU A 73 -2.27 36.07 28.61
N ILE A 74 -1.68 36.82 27.69
CA ILE A 74 -0.85 36.25 26.60
C ILE A 74 0.36 35.51 27.17
N LEU A 75 1.07 36.11 28.14
CA LEU A 75 2.22 35.48 28.80
C LEU A 75 1.83 34.20 29.56
N ALA A 76 0.63 34.17 30.16
CA ALA A 76 0.12 32.99 30.86
C ALA A 76 -0.25 31.82 29.91
N ARG A 77 -0.26 32.03 28.59
CA ARG A 77 -0.59 31.05 27.55
C ARG A 77 -1.86 30.26 27.87
N PRO A 78 -3.04 30.90 27.83
CA PRO A 78 -4.29 30.23 28.08
C PRO A 78 -4.53 29.16 26.99
N ALA A 79 -4.92 27.97 27.41
CA ALA A 79 -5.23 26.86 26.54
C ALA A 79 -6.62 26.29 26.86
N ILE A 80 -7.32 25.89 25.83
CA ILE A 80 -8.61 25.20 25.92
C ILE A 80 -8.40 23.71 25.63
N PHE A 81 -9.12 22.86 26.36
CA PHE A 81 -9.17 21.44 26.05
C PHE A 81 -10.07 21.24 24.81
N LEU A 82 -9.45 20.89 23.68
CA LEU A 82 -10.15 20.34 22.52
C LEU A 82 -10.00 18.84 22.55
N ARG A 83 -11.04 18.14 22.13
CA ARG A 83 -10.96 16.70 21.85
C ARG A 83 -10.23 16.55 20.53
N SER A 84 -9.04 15.95 20.54
CA SER A 84 -8.30 15.59 19.34
C SER A 84 -7.85 14.14 19.45
N PRO A 85 -8.08 13.32 18.43
CA PRO A 85 -7.62 11.95 18.42
C PRO A 85 -6.10 11.82 18.26
N ILE A 86 -5.42 12.93 17.93
CA ILE A 86 -3.97 12.97 17.74
C ILE A 86 -3.35 13.83 18.83
N SER A 87 -2.38 13.26 19.53
CA SER A 87 -1.57 13.97 20.51
C SER A 87 -0.23 13.28 20.76
N GLY A 88 0.86 14.03 20.80
CA GLY A 88 2.19 13.49 21.05
C GLY A 88 2.71 12.66 19.88
N ASN A 89 3.02 11.38 20.12
CA ASN A 89 3.51 10.45 19.10
C ASN A 89 2.35 9.55 18.64
N THR A 90 1.78 9.83 17.47
CA THR A 90 0.66 9.08 16.92
C THR A 90 1.12 8.23 15.73
N ILE A 91 0.79 6.95 15.75
CA ILE A 91 1.01 6.03 14.62
C ILE A 91 -0.35 5.72 14.00
N ILE A 92 -0.54 6.13 12.76
CA ILE A 92 -1.74 5.82 11.99
C ILE A 92 -1.45 4.61 11.11
N ILE A 93 -2.33 3.60 11.21
CA ILE A 93 -2.32 2.41 10.37
C ILE A 93 -3.52 2.52 9.44
N LEU A 94 -3.26 2.75 8.15
CA LEU A 94 -4.27 2.81 7.10
C LEU A 94 -4.43 1.43 6.48
N GLN A 95 -5.61 0.82 6.62
CA GLN A 95 -5.93 -0.43 5.95
C GLN A 95 -6.00 -0.23 4.43
N ALA A 96 -5.31 -1.11 3.70
CA ALA A 96 -5.17 -1.04 2.24
C ALA A 96 -5.54 -2.38 1.55
N SER A 97 -6.51 -3.11 2.11
CA SER A 97 -7.00 -4.39 1.60
C SER A 97 -8.04 -4.24 0.49
N ALA A 98 -8.38 -5.34 -0.17
CA ALA A 98 -9.36 -5.40 -1.26
C ALA A 98 -10.73 -4.84 -0.86
N SER A 99 -11.23 -5.14 0.35
CA SER A 99 -12.50 -4.64 0.88
C SER A 99 -12.57 -3.12 1.00
N MET A 100 -11.41 -2.44 1.11
CA MET A 100 -11.34 -0.99 1.15
C MET A 100 -11.63 -0.30 -0.20
N GLN A 101 -11.76 -1.08 -1.29
CA GLN A 101 -12.23 -0.58 -2.58
C GLN A 101 -13.75 -0.45 -2.65
N ALA A 102 -14.47 -0.98 -1.66
CA ALA A 102 -15.93 -0.95 -1.64
C ALA A 102 -16.49 0.49 -1.73
N THR A 103 -17.55 0.64 -2.52
CA THR A 103 -18.21 1.92 -2.87
C THR A 103 -19.48 2.17 -2.07
N ASP A 104 -19.67 1.45 -0.96
CA ASP A 104 -20.75 1.66 0.01
C ASP A 104 -20.69 3.03 0.67
N VAL A 105 -19.52 3.66 0.65
CA VAL A 105 -19.28 5.07 0.99
C VAL A 105 -18.59 5.76 -0.19
N THR A 106 -18.93 7.03 -0.44
CA THR A 106 -18.46 7.76 -1.62
C THR A 106 -17.13 8.49 -1.35
N PRO A 107 -16.10 8.37 -2.22
CA PRO A 107 -16.08 7.58 -3.46
C PRO A 107 -15.86 6.08 -3.22
N ASN A 108 -15.07 5.69 -2.24
CA ASN A 108 -14.85 4.34 -1.71
C ASN A 108 -14.26 4.42 -0.29
N ARG A 109 -14.21 3.29 0.42
CA ARG A 109 -13.71 3.24 1.81
C ARG A 109 -12.28 3.76 1.96
N PHE A 110 -11.40 3.42 1.02
CA PHE A 110 -9.98 3.82 1.06
C PHE A 110 -9.81 5.33 0.92
N GLU A 111 -10.52 5.97 -0.01
CA GLU A 111 -10.45 7.43 -0.17
C GLU A 111 -11.11 8.16 1.00
N VAL A 112 -12.17 7.60 1.59
CA VAL A 112 -12.76 8.13 2.84
C VAL A 112 -11.75 8.02 3.98
N ALA A 113 -11.03 6.89 4.12
CA ALA A 113 -9.97 6.72 5.10
C ALA A 113 -8.86 7.77 4.92
N LYS A 114 -8.41 8.00 3.69
CA LYS A 114 -7.41 9.04 3.37
C LYS A 114 -7.90 10.44 3.72
N SER A 115 -9.17 10.75 3.43
CA SER A 115 -9.78 12.04 3.81
C SER A 115 -9.79 12.24 5.32
N GLN A 116 -10.16 11.22 6.09
CA GLN A 116 -10.13 11.27 7.55
C GLN A 116 -8.70 11.49 8.10
N ILE A 117 -7.70 10.83 7.50
CA ILE A 117 -6.30 11.03 7.87
C ILE A 117 -5.86 12.45 7.53
N ALA A 118 -6.26 13.00 6.38
CA ALA A 118 -5.96 14.37 5.99
C ALA A 118 -6.53 15.39 7.00
N ASP A 119 -7.78 15.22 7.41
CA ASP A 119 -8.42 16.05 8.44
C ASP A 119 -7.67 15.97 9.79
N LEU A 120 -7.15 14.80 10.13
CA LEU A 120 -6.32 14.60 11.32
C LEU A 120 -4.98 15.33 11.20
N VAL A 121 -4.31 15.24 10.04
CA VAL A 121 -3.03 15.89 9.75
C VAL A 121 -3.16 17.42 9.80
N ASP A 122 -4.29 17.97 9.33
CA ASP A 122 -4.55 19.41 9.39
C ASP A 122 -4.69 19.94 10.84
N ASN A 123 -5.05 19.07 11.77
CA ASN A 123 -5.15 19.38 13.20
C ASN A 123 -3.87 19.04 14.00
N LEU A 124 -2.78 18.66 13.35
CA LEU A 124 -1.51 18.32 14.00
C LEU A 124 -0.93 19.54 14.72
N GLY A 125 -0.60 19.38 15.99
CA GLY A 125 0.03 20.42 16.80
C GLY A 125 1.54 20.56 16.50
N PRO A 126 2.17 21.65 16.97
CA PRO A 126 3.60 21.91 16.68
C PRO A 126 4.56 20.91 17.34
N ASN A 127 4.13 20.16 18.35
CA ASN A 127 4.94 19.18 19.07
C ASN A 127 4.47 17.73 18.79
N ASP A 128 3.50 17.55 17.91
CA ASP A 128 2.97 16.23 17.58
C ASP A 128 3.76 15.61 16.43
N HIS A 129 4.03 14.32 16.55
CA HIS A 129 4.70 13.53 15.51
C HIS A 129 3.74 12.47 15.01
N LEU A 130 3.72 12.29 13.71
CA LEU A 130 2.89 11.28 13.05
C LEU A 130 3.75 10.29 12.27
N SER A 131 3.46 9.01 12.46
CA SER A 131 3.90 7.95 11.58
C SER A 131 2.70 7.41 10.81
N LEU A 132 2.89 7.08 9.53
CA LEU A 132 1.87 6.50 8.67
C LEU A 132 2.34 5.13 8.17
N ILE A 133 1.57 4.10 8.47
CA ILE A 133 1.76 2.73 7.98
C ILE A 133 0.61 2.39 7.04
N SER A 134 0.91 1.87 5.86
CA SER A 134 -0.06 1.22 4.98
C SER A 134 -0.13 -0.26 5.37
N MET A 135 -1.29 -0.72 5.79
CA MET A 135 -1.55 -2.10 6.18
C MET A 135 -2.17 -2.85 5.00
N ALA A 136 -1.33 -3.50 4.24
CA ALA A 136 -1.64 -4.51 3.22
C ALA A 136 -1.21 -5.88 3.73
N HIS A 137 -1.17 -6.89 2.89
CA HIS A 137 -0.60 -8.21 3.21
C HIS A 137 0.87 -8.10 3.68
N THR A 138 1.65 -7.24 3.02
CA THR A 138 2.97 -6.83 3.48
C THR A 138 2.91 -5.35 3.87
N PRO A 139 2.81 -5.02 5.16
CA PRO A 139 2.69 -3.65 5.60
C PRO A 139 3.96 -2.82 5.34
N GLN A 140 3.77 -1.53 5.06
CA GLN A 140 4.86 -0.62 4.73
C GLN A 140 4.76 0.68 5.53
N VAL A 141 5.91 1.15 6.03
CA VAL A 141 6.00 2.47 6.67
C VAL A 141 6.11 3.53 5.58
N LEU A 142 5.06 4.33 5.38
CA LEU A 142 5.04 5.41 4.40
C LEU A 142 5.75 6.67 4.92
N VAL A 143 5.60 6.95 6.21
CA VAL A 143 6.25 8.06 6.91
C VAL A 143 6.57 7.61 8.33
N ALA A 144 7.78 7.92 8.79
CA ALA A 144 8.20 7.68 10.16
C ALA A 144 8.39 9.02 10.89
N LEU A 145 7.61 9.26 11.96
CA LEU A 145 7.78 10.31 12.96
C LEU A 145 8.01 11.73 12.39
N SER A 146 7.17 12.13 11.48
CA SER A 146 7.24 13.44 10.85
C SER A 146 6.30 14.44 11.53
N GLN A 147 6.73 15.70 11.58
CA GLN A 147 5.91 16.87 11.90
C GLN A 147 5.53 17.64 10.62
N ASP A 148 6.17 17.31 9.50
CA ASP A 148 5.94 17.98 8.22
C ASP A 148 4.65 17.47 7.58
N ARG A 149 3.61 18.31 7.65
CA ARG A 149 2.31 18.04 7.02
C ARG A 149 2.42 17.78 5.53
N GLY A 150 3.32 18.50 4.83
CA GLY A 150 3.51 18.33 3.39
C GLY A 150 4.07 16.95 3.05
N GLN A 151 5.04 16.47 3.82
CA GLN A 151 5.60 15.13 3.68
C GLN A 151 4.56 14.04 3.95
N ILE A 152 3.77 14.20 5.03
CA ILE A 152 2.73 13.23 5.40
C ILE A 152 1.64 13.18 4.32
N MET A 153 1.16 14.33 3.85
CA MET A 153 0.14 14.40 2.80
C MET A 153 0.63 13.82 1.46
N ALA A 154 1.89 14.09 1.08
CA ALA A 154 2.47 13.50 -0.13
C ALA A 154 2.59 11.98 -0.04
N ALA A 155 2.91 11.43 1.14
CA ALA A 155 2.94 9.99 1.38
C ALA A 155 1.53 9.38 1.35
N LEU A 156 0.55 10.04 1.98
CA LEU A 156 -0.85 9.63 1.98
C LEU A 156 -1.44 9.58 0.54
N GLN A 157 -1.10 10.55 -0.30
CA GLN A 157 -1.54 10.57 -1.70
C GLN A 157 -0.94 9.41 -2.52
N ARG A 158 0.30 8.99 -2.21
CA ARG A 158 0.96 7.85 -2.86
C ARG A 158 0.47 6.50 -2.37
N ALA A 159 -0.20 6.45 -1.22
CA ALA A 159 -0.78 5.21 -0.72
C ALA A 159 -1.79 4.65 -1.70
N LYS A 160 -1.68 3.34 -1.97
CA LYS A 160 -2.56 2.60 -2.88
C LYS A 160 -3.24 1.47 -2.13
N VAL A 161 -4.47 1.18 -2.49
CA VAL A 161 -5.18 -0.01 -2.07
C VAL A 161 -4.64 -1.22 -2.84
N THR A 162 -4.63 -2.39 -2.23
CA THR A 162 -4.22 -3.66 -2.83
C THR A 162 -5.44 -4.55 -3.09
N ASN A 163 -5.24 -5.64 -3.84
CA ASN A 163 -6.25 -6.65 -4.09
C ASN A 163 -6.12 -7.86 -3.15
N GLN A 164 -5.50 -7.66 -1.98
CA GLN A 164 -5.30 -8.69 -0.97
C GLN A 164 -5.97 -8.35 0.35
N ASP A 165 -5.82 -9.25 1.31
CA ASP A 165 -6.07 -9.02 2.73
C ASP A 165 -5.06 -8.04 3.35
N ALA A 166 -5.27 -7.71 4.61
CA ALA A 166 -4.36 -6.87 5.39
C ALA A 166 -3.85 -7.65 6.62
N ASP A 167 -2.54 -7.65 6.81
CA ASP A 167 -1.90 -8.29 7.97
C ASP A 167 -1.78 -7.30 9.12
N LEU A 168 -2.70 -7.44 10.08
CA LEU A 168 -2.73 -6.61 11.29
C LEU A 168 -1.55 -6.88 12.22
N GLU A 169 -1.11 -8.14 12.33
CA GLU A 169 -0.03 -8.52 13.23
C GLU A 169 1.29 -7.92 12.80
N GLN A 170 1.62 -8.04 11.52
CA GLN A 170 2.82 -7.41 10.98
C GLN A 170 2.76 -5.88 11.06
N ALA A 171 1.60 -5.27 10.78
CA ALA A 171 1.44 -3.82 10.87
C ALA A 171 1.63 -3.31 12.31
N LEU A 172 1.10 -4.02 13.30
CA LEU A 172 1.29 -3.69 14.71
C LEU A 172 2.74 -3.96 15.18
N SER A 173 3.41 -4.97 14.66
CA SER A 173 4.84 -5.21 14.90
C SER A 173 5.72 -4.07 14.39
N LEU A 174 5.41 -3.52 13.22
CA LEU A 174 6.04 -2.29 12.72
C LEU A 174 5.75 -1.10 13.64
N ALA A 175 4.51 -0.96 14.12
CA ALA A 175 4.14 0.10 15.06
C ALA A 175 4.90 -0.04 16.37
N VAL A 176 5.08 -1.24 16.93
CA VAL A 176 5.91 -1.50 18.11
C VAL A 176 7.37 -1.08 17.86
N SER A 177 7.91 -1.40 16.69
CA SER A 177 9.28 -1.01 16.31
C SER A 177 9.45 0.52 16.24
N LEU A 178 8.46 1.23 15.67
CA LEU A 178 8.46 2.70 15.61
C LEU A 178 8.25 3.34 16.99
N ALA A 179 7.59 2.63 17.90
CA ALA A 179 7.31 3.06 19.27
C ALA A 179 8.51 2.92 20.20
N ALA A 180 9.52 2.13 19.85
CA ALA A 180 10.64 1.78 20.73
C ALA A 180 11.36 3.02 21.27
N GLY A 181 11.53 3.07 22.60
CA GLY A 181 12.20 4.18 23.30
C GLY A 181 11.40 5.47 23.41
N ARG A 182 10.09 5.48 23.16
CA ARG A 182 9.22 6.65 23.20
C ARG A 182 8.12 6.52 24.23
N THR A 183 7.66 7.67 24.73
CA THR A 183 6.53 7.76 25.67
C THR A 183 5.33 8.40 24.98
N ASN A 184 4.15 8.20 25.54
CA ASN A 184 2.87 8.77 25.05
C ASN A 184 2.58 8.40 23.58
N ILE A 185 2.63 7.09 23.28
CA ILE A 185 2.32 6.58 21.95
C ILE A 185 0.86 6.21 21.89
N GLN A 186 0.22 6.59 20.80
CA GLN A 186 -1.14 6.19 20.44
C GLN A 186 -1.11 5.56 19.05
N VAL A 187 -1.81 4.45 18.89
CA VAL A 187 -1.99 3.81 17.59
C VAL A 187 -3.45 3.94 17.19
N LEU A 188 -3.67 4.45 15.97
CA LEU A 188 -4.99 4.58 15.37
C LEU A 188 -5.04 3.73 14.11
N VAL A 189 -5.87 2.69 14.12
CA VAL A 189 -6.14 1.87 12.94
C VAL A 189 -7.39 2.41 12.25
N ILE A 190 -7.28 2.69 10.96
CA ILE A 190 -8.38 3.23 10.15
C ILE A 190 -8.67 2.25 9.02
N GLY A 191 -9.89 1.71 8.98
CA GLY A 191 -10.30 0.73 7.99
C GLY A 191 -11.65 0.10 8.29
N ASP A 192 -11.96 -1.01 7.64
CA ASP A 192 -13.18 -1.79 7.86
C ASP A 192 -13.00 -2.98 8.81
N GLY A 193 -11.76 -3.25 9.20
CA GLY A 193 -11.41 -4.31 10.15
C GLY A 193 -11.41 -5.73 9.57
N HIS A 194 -11.58 -5.91 8.27
CA HIS A 194 -11.35 -7.19 7.60
C HIS A 194 -9.85 -7.41 7.40
N VAL A 195 -9.24 -8.00 8.40
CA VAL A 195 -7.81 -8.24 8.49
C VAL A 195 -7.55 -9.72 8.76
N LEU A 196 -6.36 -10.20 8.41
CA LEU A 196 -5.93 -11.53 8.85
C LEU A 196 -5.99 -11.59 10.39
N SER A 197 -6.70 -12.58 10.89
CA SER A 197 -6.78 -12.80 12.34
C SER A 197 -5.44 -13.33 12.83
N PRO A 198 -4.81 -12.67 13.83
CA PRO A 198 -3.60 -13.20 14.43
C PRO A 198 -3.88 -14.54 15.11
N ASP A 199 -2.92 -15.44 15.09
CA ASP A 199 -3.02 -16.76 15.73
C ASP A 199 -3.21 -16.66 17.25
N GLN A 200 -2.77 -15.55 17.85
CA GLN A 200 -2.90 -15.26 19.28
C GLN A 200 -3.33 -13.82 19.50
N THR A 201 -4.04 -13.59 20.63
CA THR A 201 -4.41 -12.24 21.03
C THR A 201 -3.15 -11.41 21.33
N LEU A 202 -2.91 -10.38 20.55
CA LEU A 202 -1.73 -9.52 20.68
C LEU A 202 -1.83 -8.64 21.93
N VAL A 203 -0.80 -8.71 22.79
CA VAL A 203 -0.63 -7.81 23.94
C VAL A 203 0.30 -6.68 23.53
N LEU A 204 -0.21 -5.46 23.47
CA LEU A 204 0.50 -4.30 22.96
C LEU A 204 0.91 -3.35 24.10
N PRO A 205 2.09 -2.69 24.02
CA PRO A 205 2.56 -1.76 25.06
C PRO A 205 1.88 -0.38 24.98
N PHE A 206 0.92 -0.18 24.09
CA PHE A 206 0.21 1.07 23.87
C PHE A 206 -1.28 0.81 23.57
N PRO A 207 -2.15 1.80 23.81
CA PRO A 207 -3.56 1.72 23.44
C PRO A 207 -3.72 1.76 21.92
N VAL A 208 -4.61 0.91 21.40
CA VAL A 208 -5.03 0.90 20.00
C VAL A 208 -6.46 1.42 19.91
N SER A 209 -6.65 2.45 19.09
CA SER A 209 -7.97 2.98 18.75
C SER A 209 -8.32 2.54 17.34
N TYR A 210 -9.57 2.14 17.12
CA TYR A 210 -10.06 1.71 15.83
C TYR A 210 -11.10 2.70 15.29
N PHE A 211 -10.83 3.25 14.12
CA PHE A 211 -11.76 4.09 13.38
C PHE A 211 -12.36 3.27 12.25
N ARG A 212 -13.60 2.85 12.47
CA ARG A 212 -14.33 2.01 11.55
C ARG A 212 -14.83 2.79 10.34
N ILE A 213 -14.56 2.27 9.13
CA ILE A 213 -15.05 2.83 7.86
C ILE A 213 -15.92 1.78 7.17
N GLY A 214 -16.95 2.26 6.47
CA GLY A 214 -17.86 1.44 5.70
C GLY A 214 -19.19 1.18 6.40
N THR A 215 -20.09 0.62 5.64
CA THR A 215 -21.43 0.20 6.05
C THR A 215 -21.63 -1.29 5.71
N ASP A 216 -22.65 -1.89 6.26
CA ASP A 216 -23.04 -3.25 5.91
C ASP A 216 -23.79 -3.21 4.56
N ALA A 217 -23.05 -3.39 3.47
CA ALA A 217 -23.54 -3.32 2.11
C ALA A 217 -23.73 -4.71 1.49
N PRO A 218 -24.74 -4.91 0.66
CA PRO A 218 -24.94 -6.16 -0.06
C PRO A 218 -23.82 -6.37 -1.07
N ASN A 219 -23.27 -7.58 -1.11
CA ASN A 219 -22.23 -8.00 -2.05
C ASN A 219 -22.49 -9.41 -2.56
N ALA A 220 -22.06 -9.72 -3.77
CA ALA A 220 -21.99 -11.06 -4.32
C ALA A 220 -20.60 -11.30 -4.89
N SER A 221 -20.01 -12.46 -4.67
CA SER A 221 -18.65 -12.74 -5.12
C SER A 221 -18.49 -14.09 -5.78
N LEU A 222 -17.49 -14.21 -6.64
CA LEU A 222 -16.95 -15.45 -7.14
C LEU A 222 -15.85 -15.94 -6.17
N LEU A 223 -16.05 -17.13 -5.60
CA LEU A 223 -15.12 -17.73 -4.62
C LEU A 223 -14.19 -18.76 -5.27
N ALA A 224 -14.56 -19.30 -6.42
CA ALA A 224 -13.75 -20.23 -7.16
C ALA A 224 -14.21 -20.28 -8.62
N LEU A 225 -13.29 -20.58 -9.52
CA LEU A 225 -13.54 -20.95 -10.90
C LEU A 225 -12.52 -22.02 -11.29
N ALA A 226 -13.00 -23.16 -11.77
CA ALA A 226 -12.16 -24.26 -12.21
C ALA A 226 -12.71 -24.93 -13.48
N ALA A 227 -11.83 -25.48 -14.28
CA ALA A 227 -12.18 -26.35 -15.40
C ALA A 227 -11.85 -27.82 -15.05
N ARG A 228 -12.74 -28.74 -15.40
CA ARG A 228 -12.55 -30.18 -15.16
C ARG A 228 -13.07 -31.02 -16.33
N SER A 229 -12.36 -32.06 -16.62
CA SER A 229 -12.89 -33.11 -17.53
C SER A 229 -13.83 -34.03 -16.76
N LEU A 230 -15.08 -34.13 -17.19
CA LEU A 230 -16.08 -34.98 -16.59
C LEU A 230 -16.64 -35.91 -17.69
N GLN A 231 -16.43 -37.22 -17.60
CA GLN A 231 -16.85 -38.22 -18.59
C GLN A 231 -16.41 -37.88 -20.03
N GLY A 232 -15.20 -37.35 -20.20
CA GLY A 232 -14.65 -36.96 -21.49
C GLY A 232 -15.10 -35.57 -21.99
N ASN A 233 -15.98 -34.89 -21.28
CA ASN A 233 -16.40 -33.52 -21.61
C ASN A 233 -15.73 -32.51 -20.69
N LEU A 234 -15.27 -31.43 -21.26
CA LEU A 234 -14.76 -30.29 -20.47
C LEU A 234 -15.94 -29.52 -19.87
N VAL A 235 -15.92 -29.31 -18.56
CA VAL A 235 -16.91 -28.54 -17.84
C VAL A 235 -16.23 -27.45 -16.98
N ALA A 236 -16.90 -26.31 -16.80
CA ALA A 236 -16.50 -25.28 -15.85
C ALA A 236 -17.37 -25.38 -14.60
N LEU A 237 -16.75 -25.12 -13.45
CA LEU A 237 -17.39 -25.03 -12.15
C LEU A 237 -17.03 -23.68 -11.52
N ALA A 238 -18.04 -22.91 -11.10
CA ALA A 238 -17.83 -21.69 -10.33
C ALA A 238 -18.59 -21.75 -9.02
N GLN A 239 -18.00 -21.26 -7.96
CA GLN A 239 -18.65 -21.06 -6.67
C GLN A 239 -18.99 -19.59 -6.50
N VAL A 240 -20.27 -19.32 -6.20
CA VAL A 240 -20.83 -17.96 -6.02
C VAL A 240 -21.33 -17.84 -4.59
N ALA A 241 -21.10 -16.69 -3.96
CA ALA A 241 -21.64 -16.39 -2.64
C ALA A 241 -22.49 -15.12 -2.66
N ASN A 242 -23.53 -15.11 -1.82
CA ASN A 242 -24.38 -13.95 -1.56
C ASN A 242 -24.13 -13.44 -0.13
N TYR A 243 -23.44 -12.33 0.03
CA TYR A 243 -23.17 -11.73 1.36
C TYR A 243 -24.23 -10.69 1.76
N SER A 244 -25.35 -10.62 1.05
CA SER A 244 -26.46 -9.76 1.47
C SER A 244 -27.36 -10.44 2.51
N HIS A 245 -28.18 -9.64 3.22
CA HIS A 245 -29.17 -10.12 4.18
C HIS A 245 -30.47 -10.63 3.57
N VAL A 246 -30.57 -10.57 2.25
CA VAL A 246 -31.76 -10.99 1.49
C VAL A 246 -31.37 -12.00 0.41
N GLN A 247 -32.36 -12.80 0.01
CA GLN A 247 -32.20 -13.67 -1.15
C GLN A 247 -31.97 -12.83 -2.42
N ARG A 248 -30.96 -13.25 -3.23
CA ARG A 248 -30.61 -12.62 -4.51
C ARG A 248 -30.57 -13.65 -5.63
N SER A 249 -31.00 -13.21 -6.80
CA SER A 249 -30.77 -13.92 -8.07
C SER A 249 -29.56 -13.28 -8.74
N ILE A 250 -28.48 -14.06 -8.88
CA ILE A 250 -27.18 -13.58 -9.33
C ILE A 250 -26.89 -14.18 -10.70
N PRO A 251 -26.96 -13.40 -11.79
CA PRO A 251 -26.59 -13.83 -13.10
C PRO A 251 -25.07 -13.83 -13.25
N VAL A 252 -24.54 -14.92 -13.79
CA VAL A 252 -23.10 -15.12 -14.02
C VAL A 252 -22.88 -15.50 -15.49
N GLU A 253 -22.04 -14.75 -16.17
CA GLU A 253 -21.55 -15.03 -17.50
C GLU A 253 -20.31 -15.88 -17.44
N LEU A 254 -20.20 -16.86 -18.34
CA LEU A 254 -18.98 -17.60 -18.58
C LEU A 254 -18.48 -17.36 -19.99
N TYR A 255 -17.23 -17.01 -20.11
CA TYR A 255 -16.51 -16.86 -21.37
C TYR A 255 -15.43 -17.93 -21.47
N ALA A 256 -15.23 -18.45 -22.69
CA ALA A 256 -14.09 -19.28 -23.04
C ALA A 256 -13.29 -18.60 -24.16
N ASP A 257 -12.01 -18.38 -23.94
CA ASP A 257 -11.11 -17.64 -24.85
C ASP A 257 -11.71 -16.30 -25.35
N GLY A 258 -12.39 -15.57 -24.45
CA GLY A 258 -13.03 -14.28 -24.73
C GLY A 258 -14.36 -14.37 -25.47
N ARG A 259 -14.91 -15.57 -25.72
CA ARG A 259 -16.23 -15.77 -26.33
C ARG A 259 -17.22 -16.20 -25.26
N LEU A 260 -18.37 -15.54 -25.21
CA LEU A 260 -19.45 -15.91 -24.31
C LEU A 260 -19.94 -17.34 -24.60
N VAL A 261 -19.88 -18.19 -23.58
CA VAL A 261 -20.39 -19.56 -23.62
C VAL A 261 -21.88 -19.59 -23.26
N ASN A 262 -22.21 -19.06 -22.09
CA ASN A 262 -23.59 -19.04 -21.58
C ASN A 262 -23.70 -18.10 -20.38
N VAL A 263 -24.93 -17.70 -20.07
CA VAL A 263 -25.29 -16.96 -18.85
C VAL A 263 -26.18 -17.88 -18.00
N GLN A 264 -25.82 -18.10 -16.76
CA GLN A 264 -26.65 -18.82 -15.80
C GLN A 264 -26.96 -17.92 -14.60
N THR A 265 -28.15 -18.09 -14.05
CA THR A 265 -28.58 -17.34 -12.86
C THR A 265 -28.71 -18.33 -11.70
N ILE A 266 -28.06 -18.01 -10.59
CA ILE A 266 -28.21 -18.74 -9.34
C ILE A 266 -28.99 -17.90 -8.33
N THR A 267 -29.96 -18.52 -7.65
CA THR A 267 -30.71 -17.86 -6.58
C THR A 267 -30.22 -18.36 -5.24
N LEU A 268 -29.61 -17.46 -4.48
CA LEU A 268 -28.99 -17.76 -3.18
C LEU A 268 -29.68 -17.02 -2.06
N GLY A 269 -30.00 -17.72 -0.97
CA GLY A 269 -30.47 -17.11 0.26
C GLY A 269 -29.44 -16.17 0.89
N ALA A 270 -29.84 -15.47 1.93
CA ALA A 270 -28.97 -14.59 2.71
C ALA A 270 -27.77 -15.36 3.28
N GLY A 271 -26.54 -14.88 3.04
CA GLY A 271 -25.30 -15.49 3.50
C GLY A 271 -24.98 -16.88 2.91
N ALA A 272 -25.73 -17.32 1.89
CA ALA A 272 -25.55 -18.64 1.27
C ALA A 272 -24.56 -18.60 0.11
N SER A 273 -23.91 -19.72 -0.14
CA SER A 273 -23.09 -19.97 -1.35
C SER A 273 -23.66 -21.15 -2.13
N GLY A 274 -23.36 -21.19 -3.42
CA GLY A 274 -23.77 -22.27 -4.32
C GLY A 274 -22.84 -22.39 -5.51
N ALA A 275 -22.97 -23.51 -6.23
CA ALA A 275 -22.14 -23.81 -7.38
C ALA A 275 -22.94 -23.71 -8.68
N LEU A 276 -22.31 -23.18 -9.71
CA LEU A 276 -22.76 -23.20 -11.09
C LEU A 276 -21.86 -24.12 -11.89
N GLN A 277 -22.46 -24.84 -12.84
CA GLN A 277 -21.74 -25.73 -13.76
C GLN A 277 -22.13 -25.42 -15.20
N TRP A 278 -21.14 -25.22 -16.05
CA TRP A 278 -21.32 -25.06 -17.49
C TRP A 278 -20.64 -26.20 -18.22
N GLY A 279 -21.27 -26.68 -19.28
CA GLY A 279 -20.69 -27.70 -20.14
C GLY A 279 -21.71 -28.36 -21.07
N PRO A 280 -21.22 -29.03 -22.11
CA PRO A 280 -19.81 -29.18 -22.48
C PRO A 280 -19.22 -27.89 -23.03
N LEU A 281 -17.97 -27.60 -22.65
CA LEU A 281 -17.19 -26.47 -23.18
C LEU A 281 -16.47 -26.91 -24.48
N PRO A 282 -16.05 -25.95 -25.33
CA PRO A 282 -15.18 -26.23 -26.45
C PRO A 282 -13.91 -26.98 -26.01
N PRO A 283 -13.55 -28.09 -26.61
CA PRO A 283 -12.38 -28.87 -26.19
C PRO A 283 -11.05 -28.12 -26.40
N THR A 284 -11.06 -27.08 -27.22
CA THR A 284 -9.90 -26.19 -27.47
C THR A 284 -9.81 -24.99 -26.53
N ALA A 285 -10.75 -24.84 -25.60
CA ALA A 285 -10.74 -23.74 -24.65
C ALA A 285 -9.48 -23.79 -23.78
N ARG A 286 -8.80 -22.65 -23.65
CA ARG A 286 -7.58 -22.53 -22.84
C ARG A 286 -7.78 -21.65 -21.63
N PHE A 287 -8.60 -20.62 -21.73
CA PHE A 287 -8.85 -19.66 -20.68
C PHE A 287 -10.34 -19.51 -20.45
N LEU A 288 -10.73 -19.55 -19.18
CA LEU A 288 -12.08 -19.24 -18.75
C LEU A 288 -12.10 -17.93 -17.99
N HIS A 289 -13.17 -17.17 -18.20
CA HIS A 289 -13.47 -15.96 -17.45
C HIS A 289 -14.94 -16.02 -17.02
N ALA A 290 -15.19 -15.98 -15.74
CA ALA A 290 -16.55 -15.86 -15.19
C ALA A 290 -16.73 -14.43 -14.65
N GLN A 291 -17.93 -13.86 -14.90
CA GLN A 291 -18.26 -12.52 -14.47
C GLN A 291 -19.68 -12.45 -13.91
N ILE A 292 -19.84 -11.89 -12.71
CA ILE A 292 -21.13 -11.54 -12.12
C ILE A 292 -21.68 -10.31 -12.84
N LEU A 293 -22.91 -10.41 -13.35
CA LEU A 293 -23.60 -9.24 -13.93
C LEU A 293 -24.32 -8.45 -12.85
N GLY A 294 -24.16 -7.14 -12.90
CA GLY A 294 -24.76 -6.20 -11.97
C GLY A 294 -23.72 -5.37 -11.26
N GLN A 295 -24.21 -4.36 -10.55
CA GLN A 295 -23.36 -3.50 -9.70
C GLN A 295 -23.75 -3.72 -8.25
N ASP A 296 -22.76 -3.95 -7.42
CA ASP A 296 -22.85 -3.87 -5.97
C ASP A 296 -21.67 -3.08 -5.41
N ALA A 297 -21.40 -3.22 -4.13
CA ALA A 297 -20.43 -2.33 -3.49
C ALA A 297 -18.96 -2.70 -3.79
N LEU A 298 -18.65 -3.94 -4.22
CA LEU A 298 -17.28 -4.37 -4.49
C LEU A 298 -17.18 -5.07 -5.84
N SER A 299 -16.60 -4.43 -6.84
CA SER A 299 -16.51 -4.97 -8.20
C SER A 299 -15.33 -5.91 -8.43
N VAL A 300 -14.30 -5.86 -7.58
CA VAL A 300 -13.06 -6.61 -7.78
C VAL A 300 -13.23 -8.13 -7.60
N ASP A 301 -14.25 -8.57 -6.87
CA ASP A 301 -14.60 -9.98 -6.64
C ASP A 301 -15.70 -10.52 -7.57
N HIS A 302 -16.12 -9.71 -8.55
CA HIS A 302 -17.08 -10.12 -9.58
C HIS A 302 -16.46 -10.93 -10.71
N GLU A 303 -15.13 -10.93 -10.84
CA GLU A 303 -14.42 -11.58 -11.92
C GLU A 303 -13.58 -12.75 -11.40
N ALA A 304 -13.59 -13.85 -12.15
CA ALA A 304 -12.75 -15.00 -11.88
C ALA A 304 -12.18 -15.56 -13.18
N TRP A 305 -10.94 -15.98 -13.11
CA TRP A 305 -10.19 -16.49 -14.25
C TRP A 305 -9.68 -17.90 -13.96
N ALA A 306 -9.71 -18.77 -14.95
CA ALA A 306 -9.15 -20.11 -14.84
C ALA A 306 -8.46 -20.55 -16.12
N ILE A 307 -7.47 -21.41 -15.97
CA ILE A 307 -6.76 -22.03 -17.08
C ILE A 307 -7.30 -23.44 -17.27
N VAL A 308 -7.66 -23.75 -18.49
CA VAL A 308 -8.15 -25.07 -18.87
C VAL A 308 -6.97 -25.96 -19.22
N GLY A 309 -6.82 -27.07 -18.48
CA GLY A 309 -5.73 -28.01 -18.68
C GLY A 309 -4.36 -27.37 -18.43
N GLY A 310 -3.52 -27.97 -17.66
CA GLY A 310 -2.16 -27.43 -17.43
C GLY A 310 -1.55 -27.02 -18.77
N SER A 311 -1.20 -25.79 -18.88
CA SER A 311 -1.02 -24.99 -20.10
C SER A 311 0.00 -25.46 -21.13
N MET A 312 0.59 -26.65 -20.97
CA MET A 312 1.55 -27.19 -21.94
C MET A 312 1.46 -28.72 -21.95
N HIS A 313 0.85 -29.25 -22.98
CA HIS A 313 1.02 -30.68 -23.29
C HIS A 313 2.44 -30.88 -23.79
N GLY A 314 3.25 -31.54 -22.98
CA GLY A 314 4.59 -31.93 -23.38
C GLY A 314 4.51 -33.08 -24.42
N ARG A 315 5.21 -32.97 -25.53
CA ARG A 315 5.31 -34.02 -26.50
C ARG A 315 6.33 -35.05 -26.03
N VAL A 316 5.85 -36.25 -25.71
CA VAL A 316 6.68 -37.34 -25.18
C VAL A 316 6.77 -38.46 -26.22
N LEU A 317 7.99 -38.86 -26.58
CA LEU A 317 8.24 -39.99 -27.42
C LEU A 317 8.70 -41.21 -26.59
N LEU A 318 7.96 -42.29 -26.64
CA LEU A 318 8.36 -43.59 -26.08
C LEU A 318 8.95 -44.45 -27.15
N VAL A 319 10.22 -44.80 -27.04
CA VAL A 319 10.97 -45.72 -27.91
C VAL A 319 11.09 -47.06 -27.20
N THR A 320 10.27 -48.03 -27.57
CA THR A 320 10.19 -49.33 -26.87
C THR A 320 9.86 -50.46 -27.85
N LYS A 321 10.28 -51.66 -27.49
CA LYS A 321 9.86 -52.90 -28.17
C LYS A 321 8.51 -53.45 -27.68
N GLY A 322 7.98 -52.87 -26.57
CA GLY A 322 6.68 -53.22 -26.00
C GLY A 322 6.69 -53.29 -24.49
N ASN A 323 6.72 -52.10 -23.79
CA ASN A 323 6.60 -51.99 -22.33
C ASN A 323 5.21 -51.47 -21.98
N GLY A 324 4.28 -52.39 -21.68
CA GLY A 324 2.90 -52.07 -21.37
C GLY A 324 2.74 -51.30 -20.07
N PHE A 325 3.58 -51.56 -19.06
CA PHE A 325 3.54 -50.84 -17.77
C PHE A 325 3.90 -49.38 -17.92
N LEU A 326 5.00 -49.12 -18.64
CA LEU A 326 5.47 -47.74 -18.86
C LEU A 326 4.48 -46.96 -19.76
N GLN A 327 3.96 -47.61 -20.81
CA GLN A 327 2.96 -47.00 -21.67
C GLN A 327 1.69 -46.64 -20.89
N ALA A 328 1.14 -47.56 -20.10
CA ALA A 328 -0.07 -47.32 -19.33
C ALA A 328 0.12 -46.17 -18.29
N ALA A 329 1.28 -46.13 -17.61
CA ALA A 329 1.57 -45.06 -16.65
C ALA A 329 1.70 -43.71 -17.32
N LEU A 330 2.26 -43.62 -18.52
CA LEU A 330 2.38 -42.37 -19.28
C LEU A 330 1.02 -41.92 -19.87
N GLU A 331 0.18 -42.85 -20.34
CA GLU A 331 -1.17 -42.55 -20.83
C GLU A 331 -2.12 -42.01 -19.75
N LEU A 332 -1.82 -42.26 -18.46
CA LEU A 332 -2.54 -41.67 -17.32
C LEU A 332 -2.19 -40.23 -17.10
N GLN A 333 -1.13 -39.69 -17.70
CA GLN A 333 -0.69 -38.31 -17.47
C GLN A 333 -1.47 -37.32 -18.36
N PRO A 334 -2.28 -36.42 -17.79
CA PRO A 334 -3.12 -35.50 -18.58
C PRO A 334 -2.33 -34.38 -19.27
N VAL A 335 -1.06 -34.23 -18.92
CA VAL A 335 -0.22 -33.08 -19.34
C VAL A 335 0.73 -33.45 -20.51
N ILE A 336 0.61 -34.65 -21.09
CA ILE A 336 1.47 -35.07 -22.18
C ILE A 336 0.69 -35.59 -23.39
N ASP A 337 1.28 -35.37 -24.57
CA ASP A 337 0.91 -36.05 -25.81
C ASP A 337 1.90 -37.20 -26.05
N LEU A 338 1.47 -38.43 -25.85
CA LEU A 338 2.33 -39.61 -25.97
C LEU A 338 2.40 -40.10 -27.41
N TYR A 339 3.61 -40.17 -27.95
CA TYR A 339 3.95 -40.79 -29.23
C TYR A 339 4.78 -42.03 -28.98
N LYS A 340 4.69 -43.01 -29.87
CA LYS A 340 5.36 -44.29 -29.70
C LYS A 340 6.05 -44.72 -31.00
N THR A 341 7.26 -45.28 -30.85
CA THR A 341 8.02 -45.87 -31.95
C THR A 341 8.86 -47.05 -31.45
N THR A 342 9.39 -47.86 -32.36
CA THR A 342 10.31 -48.93 -32.00
C THR A 342 11.77 -48.48 -32.20
N PRO A 343 12.75 -49.12 -31.53
CA PRO A 343 14.16 -48.79 -31.69
C PRO A 343 14.63 -48.84 -33.17
N ASP A 344 14.11 -49.78 -33.95
CA ASP A 344 14.49 -49.95 -35.36
C ASP A 344 13.95 -48.82 -36.27
N GLN A 345 12.87 -48.18 -35.87
CA GLN A 345 12.22 -47.08 -36.59
C GLN A 345 12.62 -45.70 -36.02
N TYR A 346 13.37 -45.68 -34.94
CA TYR A 346 13.76 -44.43 -34.31
C TYR A 346 14.74 -43.64 -35.17
N VAL A 347 14.38 -42.39 -35.46
CA VAL A 347 15.23 -41.43 -36.18
C VAL A 347 15.46 -40.23 -35.24
N VAL A 348 16.72 -39.89 -35.03
CA VAL A 348 17.10 -38.75 -34.16
C VAL A 348 16.49 -37.48 -34.74
N ASN A 349 15.80 -36.72 -33.87
CA ASN A 349 15.17 -35.45 -34.23
C ASN A 349 14.12 -35.51 -35.36
N ALA A 350 13.50 -36.69 -35.61
CA ALA A 350 12.40 -36.81 -36.56
C ALA A 350 11.15 -36.00 -36.14
N GLY A 351 11.13 -35.48 -34.91
CA GLY A 351 10.11 -34.60 -34.38
C GLY A 351 10.66 -33.78 -33.19
N ASN A 352 10.02 -32.66 -32.89
CA ASN A 352 10.36 -31.85 -31.70
C ASN A 352 9.66 -32.45 -30.48
N PHE A 353 10.32 -33.38 -29.78
CA PHE A 353 9.83 -33.93 -28.52
C PHE A 353 10.49 -33.23 -27.35
N ASP A 354 9.70 -32.96 -26.30
CA ASP A 354 10.17 -32.33 -25.07
C ASP A 354 10.83 -33.36 -24.14
N LEU A 355 10.39 -34.60 -24.21
CA LEU A 355 10.96 -35.75 -23.51
C LEU A 355 10.99 -36.95 -24.45
N THR A 356 12.13 -37.65 -24.51
CA THR A 356 12.24 -38.96 -25.18
C THR A 356 12.59 -40.01 -24.15
N ILE A 357 11.81 -41.08 -24.10
CA ILE A 357 12.00 -42.22 -23.19
C ILE A 357 12.50 -43.40 -23.99
N PHE A 358 13.65 -43.93 -23.63
CA PHE A 358 14.27 -45.09 -24.28
C PHE A 358 14.19 -46.28 -23.34
N ASP A 359 13.51 -47.33 -23.80
CA ASP A 359 13.34 -48.58 -23.09
C ASP A 359 14.21 -49.68 -23.70
N GLY A 360 15.24 -50.09 -22.94
CA GLY A 360 16.24 -51.09 -23.38
C GLY A 360 17.09 -50.65 -24.58
N PHE A 361 17.17 -49.37 -24.86
CA PHE A 361 17.86 -48.84 -26.05
C PHE A 361 18.60 -47.53 -25.71
N VAL A 362 19.75 -47.29 -26.32
CA VAL A 362 20.49 -46.04 -26.25
C VAL A 362 20.86 -45.59 -27.67
N PRO A 363 20.46 -44.41 -28.12
CA PRO A 363 20.78 -43.91 -29.44
C PRO A 363 22.26 -43.50 -29.56
N ALA A 364 22.81 -43.46 -30.77
CA ALA A 364 24.19 -43.01 -31.02
C ALA A 364 24.39 -41.55 -30.69
N THR A 365 23.35 -40.70 -30.83
CA THR A 365 23.34 -39.28 -30.45
C THR A 365 22.05 -39.00 -29.71
N LEU A 366 22.14 -38.15 -28.65
CA LEU A 366 20.95 -37.75 -27.89
C LEU A 366 20.08 -36.78 -28.69
N PRO A 367 18.73 -36.93 -28.60
CA PRO A 367 17.81 -35.96 -29.18
C PRO A 367 17.85 -34.63 -28.40
N ALA A 368 17.25 -33.60 -28.97
CA ALA A 368 16.93 -32.39 -28.23
C ALA A 368 15.89 -32.68 -27.14
N GLY A 369 15.88 -31.92 -26.05
CA GLY A 369 14.96 -32.12 -24.93
C GLY A 369 15.46 -33.05 -23.84
N GLY A 370 14.56 -33.40 -22.91
CA GLY A 370 14.86 -34.31 -21.81
C GLY A 370 14.98 -35.76 -22.28
N VAL A 371 15.78 -36.60 -21.60
CA VAL A 371 15.98 -37.99 -21.95
C VAL A 371 15.86 -38.85 -20.71
N PHE A 372 14.97 -39.87 -20.80
CA PHE A 372 14.83 -40.87 -19.76
C PHE A 372 15.16 -42.26 -20.30
N PHE A 373 16.08 -42.95 -19.68
CA PHE A 373 16.48 -44.31 -20.03
C PHE A 373 15.89 -45.29 -19.03
N VAL A 374 15.28 -46.34 -19.51
CA VAL A 374 14.83 -47.48 -18.72
C VAL A 374 15.64 -48.70 -19.19
N ASN A 375 16.30 -49.37 -18.27
CA ASN A 375 17.14 -50.55 -18.53
C ASN A 375 18.14 -50.33 -19.70
N PRO A 376 19.04 -49.32 -19.64
CA PRO A 376 19.98 -49.08 -20.71
C PRO A 376 20.93 -50.27 -20.89
N PRO A 377 21.30 -50.67 -22.13
CA PRO A 377 22.23 -51.77 -22.38
C PRO A 377 23.63 -51.47 -21.88
N GLU A 378 24.44 -52.54 -21.66
CA GLU A 378 25.82 -52.43 -21.23
C GLU A 378 26.67 -51.55 -22.18
N GLY A 379 27.61 -50.80 -21.61
CA GLY A 379 28.55 -49.99 -22.39
C GLY A 379 27.99 -48.66 -22.93
N SER A 380 26.93 -48.15 -22.34
CA SER A 380 26.43 -46.82 -22.71
C SER A 380 27.48 -45.70 -22.46
N TYR A 381 27.72 -44.90 -23.49
CA TYR A 381 28.65 -43.76 -23.41
C TYR A 381 28.16 -42.64 -22.47
N ILE A 382 26.88 -42.66 -22.08
CA ILE A 382 26.26 -41.59 -21.26
C ILE A 382 26.52 -41.84 -19.78
N PHE A 383 26.54 -43.10 -19.35
CA PHE A 383 26.62 -43.49 -17.93
C PHE A 383 27.99 -44.07 -17.55
N GLY A 384 28.95 -44.08 -18.45
CA GLY A 384 30.17 -44.86 -18.30
C GLY A 384 29.90 -46.33 -18.60
N LYS A 385 30.51 -47.26 -17.90
CA LYS A 385 30.20 -48.68 -18.06
C LYS A 385 28.99 -49.04 -17.20
N SER A 386 27.92 -49.54 -17.80
CA SER A 386 27.00 -50.42 -17.10
C SER A 386 27.68 -51.79 -16.92
N GLY A 387 27.70 -52.31 -15.70
CA GLY A 387 28.32 -53.58 -15.38
C GLY A 387 27.35 -54.78 -15.54
N PRO A 388 27.80 -55.99 -15.16
CA PRO A 388 26.94 -57.17 -15.20
C PRO A 388 25.72 -57.01 -14.27
N GLU A 389 24.70 -57.81 -14.52
CA GLU A 389 23.51 -57.87 -13.68
C GLU A 389 23.84 -58.24 -12.24
N ILE A 390 23.23 -57.56 -11.29
CA ILE A 390 23.32 -57.84 -9.87
C ILE A 390 21.93 -58.17 -9.31
N ARG A 391 21.88 -58.96 -8.24
CA ARG A 391 20.66 -59.17 -7.45
C ARG A 391 20.54 -58.01 -6.46
N VAL A 392 19.35 -57.45 -6.40
CA VAL A 392 19.06 -56.30 -5.50
C VAL A 392 18.59 -56.83 -4.16
N SER A 393 19.21 -56.40 -3.09
CA SER A 393 18.88 -56.86 -1.73
C SER A 393 18.11 -55.82 -0.90
N HIS A 394 18.47 -54.56 -0.99
CA HIS A 394 17.87 -53.49 -0.19
C HIS A 394 17.79 -52.22 -1.02
N ILE A 395 16.61 -51.60 -1.01
CA ILE A 395 16.32 -50.37 -1.79
C ILE A 395 16.09 -49.23 -0.80
N GLY A 396 16.70 -48.12 -1.07
CA GLY A 396 16.53 -46.88 -0.25
C GLY A 396 16.61 -45.63 -1.10
N ALA A 397 16.24 -44.50 -0.50
CA ALA A 397 16.45 -43.20 -1.13
C ALA A 397 17.94 -42.91 -1.26
N GLY A 398 18.36 -42.43 -2.42
CA GLY A 398 19.72 -41.92 -2.64
C GLY A 398 19.92 -40.56 -1.96
N GLY A 399 21.17 -40.13 -1.84
CA GLY A 399 21.51 -38.88 -1.14
C GLY A 399 21.07 -37.58 -1.88
N GLY A 400 20.58 -37.67 -3.09
CA GLY A 400 20.02 -36.53 -3.83
C GLY A 400 18.57 -36.29 -3.42
N GLY A 401 18.33 -35.44 -2.40
CA GLY A 401 16.98 -35.04 -1.93
C GLY A 401 16.21 -34.36 -3.04
N THR A 402 15.54 -35.13 -3.88
CA THR A 402 14.79 -34.65 -5.03
C THR A 402 13.30 -34.87 -4.81
N SER A 403 12.48 -33.93 -5.28
CA SER A 403 11.02 -34.05 -5.37
C SER A 403 10.55 -35.26 -6.20
N LEU A 404 11.46 -36.00 -6.80
CA LEU A 404 11.16 -37.21 -7.59
C LEU A 404 10.58 -38.34 -6.74
N LEU A 405 10.89 -38.39 -5.44
CA LEU A 405 10.39 -39.41 -4.52
C LEU A 405 9.25 -38.92 -3.61
N ASP A 406 8.72 -37.74 -3.86
CA ASP A 406 7.60 -37.22 -3.07
C ASP A 406 6.39 -38.18 -3.17
N ASN A 407 5.92 -38.62 -2.01
CA ASN A 407 4.82 -39.62 -1.86
C ASN A 407 5.10 -40.97 -2.51
N VAL A 408 6.35 -41.36 -2.76
CA VAL A 408 6.73 -42.68 -3.26
C VAL A 408 7.26 -43.54 -2.11
N ASP A 409 6.55 -44.60 -1.78
CA ASP A 409 7.03 -45.60 -0.81
C ASP A 409 7.94 -46.63 -1.48
N LEU A 410 9.23 -46.62 -1.10
CA LEU A 410 10.23 -47.55 -1.62
C LEU A 410 10.32 -48.85 -0.80
N SER A 411 9.73 -48.90 0.37
CA SER A 411 9.91 -50.00 1.32
C SER A 411 9.34 -51.34 0.86
N SER A 412 8.33 -51.28 -0.03
CA SER A 412 7.60 -52.45 -0.56
C SER A 412 8.07 -52.89 -1.95
N ILE A 413 9.11 -52.25 -2.48
CA ILE A 413 9.57 -52.50 -3.84
C ILE A 413 10.65 -53.61 -3.83
N HIS A 414 10.46 -54.61 -4.73
CA HIS A 414 11.42 -55.68 -4.94
C HIS A 414 11.88 -55.67 -6.39
N VAL A 415 13.20 -55.71 -6.58
CA VAL A 415 13.84 -55.79 -7.88
C VAL A 415 14.61 -57.11 -7.96
N LEU A 416 14.26 -57.96 -8.89
CA LEU A 416 14.92 -59.26 -9.01
C LEU A 416 16.36 -59.13 -9.44
N ARG A 417 16.62 -58.29 -10.42
CA ARG A 417 17.93 -58.01 -11.01
C ARG A 417 17.99 -56.60 -11.58
N SER A 418 19.17 -56.03 -11.54
CA SER A 418 19.44 -54.71 -12.07
C SER A 418 20.83 -54.68 -12.72
N SER A 419 21.01 -53.88 -13.73
CA SER A 419 22.35 -53.55 -14.23
C SER A 419 23.09 -52.69 -13.24
N HIS A 420 24.40 -52.91 -13.13
CA HIS A 420 25.26 -52.08 -12.28
C HIS A 420 25.55 -50.75 -12.98
N LEU A 421 25.04 -49.65 -12.48
CA LEU A 421 25.41 -48.33 -12.97
C LEU A 421 26.72 -47.89 -12.32
N PHE A 422 27.79 -47.89 -13.09
CA PHE A 422 29.09 -47.37 -12.59
C PHE A 422 29.01 -45.82 -12.50
N THR A 423 29.57 -45.37 -11.42
CA THR A 423 29.78 -44.00 -10.96
C THR A 423 29.23 -42.94 -11.90
N PRO A 424 28.24 -42.20 -11.45
CA PRO A 424 27.64 -41.18 -12.26
C PRO A 424 28.68 -40.20 -12.77
N ALA A 425 28.55 -39.78 -13.99
CA ALA A 425 29.18 -38.54 -14.43
C ALA A 425 28.84 -37.44 -13.44
N LEU A 426 29.65 -36.40 -13.31
CA LEU A 426 29.50 -35.32 -12.33
C LEU A 426 28.11 -34.67 -12.29
N TRP A 427 27.29 -34.86 -13.32
CA TRP A 427 25.94 -34.32 -13.45
C TRP A 427 24.87 -35.19 -12.78
N ALA A 428 25.08 -36.51 -12.59
CA ALA A 428 24.05 -37.43 -12.15
C ALA A 428 24.07 -37.63 -10.63
N GLN A 429 22.89 -37.51 -10.01
CA GLN A 429 22.69 -37.77 -8.58
C GLN A 429 21.87 -39.06 -8.41
N PRO A 430 22.21 -39.92 -7.43
CA PRO A 430 21.43 -41.09 -7.11
C PRO A 430 20.11 -40.70 -6.44
N VAL A 431 19.00 -41.08 -7.03
CA VAL A 431 17.64 -40.87 -6.52
C VAL A 431 17.15 -42.09 -5.74
N ILE A 432 17.29 -43.27 -6.31
CA ILE A 432 17.04 -44.57 -5.68
C ILE A 432 18.34 -45.36 -5.71
N SER A 433 18.71 -45.94 -4.60
CA SER A 433 19.99 -46.66 -4.46
C SER A 433 19.86 -47.96 -3.70
N THR A 434 20.77 -48.85 -3.98
CA THR A 434 21.15 -49.99 -3.13
C THR A 434 22.51 -49.69 -2.51
N PRO A 435 22.99 -50.47 -1.52
CA PRO A 435 24.36 -50.33 -1.03
C PRO A 435 25.45 -50.51 -2.10
N GLU A 436 25.13 -51.17 -3.19
CA GLU A 436 26.09 -51.56 -4.22
C GLU A 436 26.05 -50.65 -5.45
N THR A 437 24.87 -50.15 -5.82
CA THR A 437 24.71 -49.37 -7.03
C THR A 437 23.45 -48.45 -6.97
N PRO A 438 23.45 -47.30 -7.62
CA PRO A 438 22.21 -46.55 -7.85
C PRO A 438 21.29 -47.30 -8.80
N LEU A 439 19.96 -47.30 -8.50
CA LEU A 439 18.90 -47.88 -9.37
C LEU A 439 18.25 -46.82 -10.22
N LEU A 440 18.08 -45.60 -9.71
CA LEU A 440 17.60 -44.45 -10.46
C LEU A 440 18.58 -43.30 -10.24
N ILE A 441 19.08 -42.75 -11.31
CA ILE A 441 19.90 -41.53 -11.31
C ILE A 441 19.17 -40.46 -12.12
N ALA A 442 19.33 -39.20 -11.72
CA ALA A 442 18.81 -38.04 -12.42
C ALA A 442 19.73 -36.84 -12.27
N GLY A 443 19.78 -35.97 -13.25
CA GLY A 443 20.57 -34.74 -13.20
C GLY A 443 20.49 -33.95 -14.50
N GLU A 444 21.28 -32.87 -14.56
CA GLU A 444 21.35 -32.01 -15.74
C GLU A 444 22.76 -32.05 -16.34
N ASN A 445 22.82 -32.27 -17.65
CA ASN A 445 24.05 -32.24 -18.43
C ASN A 445 23.84 -31.43 -19.71
N ASP A 446 24.69 -30.45 -19.97
CA ASP A 446 24.60 -29.56 -21.13
C ASP A 446 23.19 -28.94 -21.31
N ASN A 447 22.63 -28.39 -20.24
CA ASN A 447 21.28 -27.79 -20.22
C ASN A 447 20.13 -28.78 -20.54
N ARG A 448 20.37 -30.08 -20.34
CA ARG A 448 19.42 -31.14 -20.60
C ARG A 448 19.22 -31.99 -19.37
N ARG A 449 17.96 -32.29 -19.03
CA ARG A 449 17.62 -33.24 -17.98
C ARG A 449 17.78 -34.67 -18.50
N ILE A 450 18.52 -35.45 -17.76
CA ILE A 450 18.76 -36.87 -18.09
C ILE A 450 18.48 -37.69 -16.84
N ALA A 451 17.73 -38.79 -17.01
CA ALA A 451 17.55 -39.79 -15.95
C ALA A 451 17.73 -41.18 -16.51
N ALA A 452 18.14 -42.12 -15.64
CA ALA A 452 18.26 -43.52 -15.99
C ALA A 452 17.79 -44.41 -14.84
N LEU A 453 16.90 -45.36 -15.18
CA LEU A 453 16.49 -46.49 -14.36
C LEU A 453 17.28 -47.73 -14.80
N SER A 454 17.98 -48.36 -13.87
CA SER A 454 18.98 -49.40 -14.16
C SER A 454 18.41 -50.80 -14.44
N PHE A 455 17.12 -51.00 -14.26
CA PHE A 455 16.47 -52.32 -14.39
C PHE A 455 15.27 -52.30 -15.33
N ASP A 456 14.93 -53.48 -15.84
CA ASP A 456 13.69 -53.68 -16.60
C ASP A 456 12.50 -53.67 -15.63
N LEU A 457 11.43 -52.96 -15.99
CA LEU A 457 10.20 -52.94 -15.20
C LEU A 457 9.56 -54.31 -15.03
N HIS A 458 9.81 -55.26 -15.98
CA HIS A 458 9.35 -56.63 -15.87
C HIS A 458 10.14 -57.48 -14.85
N ASP A 459 11.33 -57.03 -14.45
CA ASP A 459 12.14 -57.63 -13.39
C ASP A 459 11.89 -57.05 -12.00
N SER A 460 10.77 -56.35 -11.82
CA SER A 460 10.38 -55.70 -10.58
C SER A 460 8.89 -55.74 -10.36
N ASP A 461 8.48 -55.71 -9.09
CA ASP A 461 7.09 -55.50 -8.69
C ASP A 461 6.70 -53.98 -8.59
N LEU A 462 7.63 -53.07 -8.88
CA LEU A 462 7.39 -51.65 -8.92
C LEU A 462 6.17 -51.24 -9.75
N PRO A 463 5.92 -51.75 -10.97
CA PRO A 463 4.75 -51.39 -11.76
C PRO A 463 3.40 -51.80 -11.13
N LEU A 464 3.41 -52.73 -10.16
CA LEU A 464 2.23 -53.20 -9.45
C LEU A 464 1.97 -52.41 -8.16
N GLN A 465 2.90 -51.55 -7.76
CA GLN A 465 2.80 -50.74 -6.57
C GLN A 465 2.10 -49.40 -6.86
N PRO A 466 1.31 -48.86 -5.89
CA PRO A 466 0.68 -47.52 -6.04
C PRO A 466 1.70 -46.40 -6.25
N GLY A 467 2.92 -46.59 -5.82
CA GLY A 467 4.03 -45.62 -5.97
C GLY A 467 4.50 -45.45 -7.42
N PHE A 468 4.25 -46.43 -8.31
CA PHE A 468 4.75 -46.35 -9.69
C PHE A 468 4.11 -45.22 -10.54
N PRO A 469 2.78 -45.10 -10.61
CA PRO A 469 2.16 -43.95 -11.28
C PRO A 469 2.59 -42.61 -10.68
N ILE A 470 2.81 -42.53 -9.34
CA ILE A 470 3.28 -41.34 -8.67
C ILE A 470 4.72 -41.01 -9.09
N LEU A 471 5.61 -42.02 -9.12
CA LEU A 471 6.99 -41.85 -9.58
C LEU A 471 7.04 -41.36 -11.04
N ILE A 472 6.23 -41.97 -11.93
CA ILE A 472 6.17 -41.53 -13.35
C ILE A 472 5.63 -40.11 -13.46
N ASN A 473 4.60 -39.75 -12.68
CA ASN A 473 4.10 -38.35 -12.61
C ASN A 473 5.18 -37.39 -12.14
N ASN A 474 5.91 -37.71 -11.07
CA ASN A 474 7.00 -36.88 -10.56
C ASN A 474 8.12 -36.75 -11.60
N MET A 475 8.45 -37.85 -12.31
CA MET A 475 9.44 -37.83 -13.41
C MET A 475 8.97 -36.93 -14.56
N VAL A 476 7.73 -37.06 -15.00
CA VAL A 476 7.16 -36.22 -16.07
C VAL A 476 7.20 -34.74 -15.66
N ASN A 477 6.76 -34.42 -14.48
CA ASN A 477 6.81 -33.04 -13.96
C ASN A 477 8.25 -32.51 -13.82
N TRP A 478 9.20 -33.37 -13.47
CA TRP A 478 10.60 -32.97 -13.41
C TRP A 478 11.18 -32.71 -14.80
N PHE A 479 10.85 -33.51 -15.81
CA PHE A 479 11.27 -33.29 -17.21
C PHE A 479 10.54 -32.10 -17.86
N LEU A 480 9.26 -31.95 -17.57
CA LEU A 480 8.33 -31.02 -18.20
C LEU A 480 7.72 -30.10 -17.10
N PRO A 481 8.52 -29.24 -16.47
CA PRO A 481 8.02 -28.45 -15.36
C PRO A 481 6.89 -27.54 -15.83
N PRO A 482 5.76 -27.49 -15.09
CA PRO A 482 4.74 -26.51 -15.38
C PRO A 482 5.33 -25.11 -15.23
N PRO A 483 4.88 -24.12 -16.04
CA PRO A 483 5.43 -22.75 -15.99
C PRO A 483 5.21 -22.06 -14.65
N VAL A 484 4.24 -22.53 -13.88
CA VAL A 484 3.92 -22.06 -12.52
C VAL A 484 3.59 -23.27 -11.65
N THR A 485 4.03 -23.26 -10.40
CA THR A 485 3.71 -24.31 -9.42
C THR A 485 2.23 -24.29 -9.01
N GLY A 486 1.64 -25.45 -8.77
CA GLY A 486 0.26 -25.62 -8.31
C GLY A 486 -0.79 -25.58 -9.41
N ASP A 487 -2.02 -25.21 -9.06
CA ASP A 487 -3.18 -25.22 -9.96
C ASP A 487 -3.20 -24.10 -11.01
N GLY A 488 -2.13 -23.33 -11.11
CA GLY A 488 -2.05 -22.15 -11.97
C GLY A 488 -2.91 -20.99 -11.49
N GLN A 489 -3.41 -21.05 -10.24
CA GLN A 489 -4.16 -19.97 -9.58
C GLN A 489 -3.35 -19.36 -8.46
N VAL A 490 -3.34 -18.05 -8.41
CA VAL A 490 -2.52 -17.26 -7.47
C VAL A 490 -3.38 -16.15 -6.89
N SER A 491 -3.18 -15.82 -5.62
CA SER A 491 -3.78 -14.63 -5.02
C SER A 491 -3.01 -13.37 -5.44
N PRO A 492 -3.67 -12.22 -5.54
CA PRO A 492 -3.02 -10.96 -5.93
C PRO A 492 -1.86 -10.60 -4.98
N ASP A 493 -0.87 -9.86 -5.49
CA ASP A 493 0.32 -9.39 -4.77
C ASP A 493 1.19 -10.49 -4.09
N LEU A 494 0.87 -11.79 -4.28
CA LEU A 494 1.74 -12.87 -3.83
C LEU A 494 2.82 -13.16 -4.87
N PRO A 495 4.09 -13.33 -4.46
CA PRO A 495 5.16 -13.71 -5.36
C PRO A 495 4.94 -15.11 -5.94
N VAL A 496 5.12 -15.24 -7.26
CA VAL A 496 4.95 -16.49 -8.00
C VAL A 496 6.30 -17.02 -8.45
N THR A 497 6.59 -18.27 -8.11
CA THR A 497 7.77 -18.95 -8.64
C THR A 497 7.46 -19.43 -10.05
N VAL A 498 8.08 -18.79 -11.04
CA VAL A 498 7.99 -19.21 -12.43
C VAL A 498 9.06 -20.27 -12.68
N GLN A 499 8.62 -21.48 -12.98
CA GLN A 499 9.51 -22.57 -13.34
C GLN A 499 10.02 -22.40 -14.76
N THR A 500 11.31 -22.56 -14.94
CA THR A 500 11.95 -22.45 -16.25
C THR A 500 12.24 -23.80 -16.83
N TRP A 501 12.04 -23.93 -18.14
CA TRP A 501 12.49 -25.09 -18.88
C TRP A 501 14.03 -25.16 -18.87
N PRO A 502 14.59 -26.36 -18.82
CA PRO A 502 16.04 -26.53 -18.98
C PRO A 502 16.51 -25.90 -20.28
N GLY A 503 17.57 -25.09 -20.20
CA GLY A 503 18.08 -24.37 -21.37
C GLY A 503 17.22 -23.18 -21.82
N ALA A 504 16.39 -22.63 -20.93
CA ALA A 504 15.68 -21.39 -21.23
C ALA A 504 16.67 -20.21 -21.37
N ASP A 505 16.58 -19.50 -22.48
CA ASP A 505 17.39 -18.30 -22.76
C ASP A 505 16.78 -17.07 -22.13
N GLN A 506 15.44 -16.99 -22.12
CA GLN A 506 14.70 -15.84 -21.65
C GLN A 506 13.28 -16.23 -21.23
N VAL A 507 12.78 -15.59 -20.19
CA VAL A 507 11.38 -15.70 -19.76
C VAL A 507 10.72 -14.33 -19.84
N THR A 508 9.58 -14.26 -20.48
CA THR A 508 8.78 -13.03 -20.62
C THR A 508 7.41 -13.26 -20.01
N ILE A 509 7.03 -12.40 -19.05
CA ILE A 509 5.73 -12.45 -18.38
C ILE A 509 4.93 -11.23 -18.80
N THR A 510 3.74 -11.45 -19.35
CA THR A 510 2.82 -10.39 -19.77
C THR A 510 1.61 -10.39 -18.84
N ALA A 511 1.41 -9.30 -18.12
CA ALA A 511 0.29 -9.08 -17.21
C ALA A 511 -1.03 -8.75 -17.96
N PRO A 512 -2.19 -8.84 -17.30
CA PRO A 512 -3.49 -8.52 -17.92
C PRO A 512 -3.59 -7.09 -18.46
N ASP A 513 -2.89 -6.13 -17.83
CA ASP A 513 -2.79 -4.72 -18.27
C ASP A 513 -1.79 -4.50 -19.42
N ARG A 514 -1.26 -5.60 -20.01
CA ARG A 514 -0.27 -5.64 -21.09
C ARG A 514 1.13 -5.18 -20.70
N GLN A 515 1.40 -4.93 -19.42
CA GLN A 515 2.77 -4.72 -18.98
C GLN A 515 3.56 -6.02 -19.16
N THR A 516 4.78 -5.89 -19.65
CA THR A 516 5.66 -7.04 -19.96
C THR A 516 6.94 -6.91 -19.17
N VAL A 517 7.27 -7.97 -18.43
CA VAL A 517 8.52 -8.08 -17.67
C VAL A 517 9.34 -9.20 -18.26
N THR A 518 10.59 -8.91 -18.55
CA THR A 518 11.54 -9.88 -19.05
C THR A 518 12.50 -10.29 -17.94
N VAL A 519 12.60 -11.58 -17.70
CA VAL A 519 13.51 -12.19 -16.73
C VAL A 519 14.63 -12.90 -17.48
N ALA A 520 15.85 -12.47 -17.22
CA ALA A 520 17.05 -13.02 -17.82
C ALA A 520 17.73 -14.04 -16.90
N PRO A 521 18.57 -14.97 -17.45
CA PRO A 521 19.39 -15.88 -16.63
C PRO A 521 20.27 -15.11 -15.65
N PRO A 522 20.79 -15.76 -14.54
CA PRO A 522 20.70 -17.19 -14.28
C PRO A 522 19.37 -17.66 -13.72
N PHE A 523 19.01 -18.91 -14.08
CA PHE A 523 17.83 -19.56 -13.53
C PHE A 523 18.20 -20.57 -12.43
N PRO A 524 17.31 -20.84 -11.42
CA PRO A 524 15.99 -20.26 -11.23
C PRO A 524 16.04 -18.76 -10.85
N ALA A 525 15.17 -17.99 -11.45
CA ALA A 525 15.03 -16.57 -11.14
C ALA A 525 14.34 -16.34 -9.79
N ALA A 526 14.49 -15.13 -9.25
CA ALA A 526 13.71 -14.71 -8.09
C ALA A 526 12.18 -14.78 -8.39
N PRO A 527 11.33 -15.05 -7.40
CA PRO A 527 9.89 -15.08 -7.60
C PRO A 527 9.37 -13.78 -8.21
N PHE A 528 8.44 -13.88 -9.15
CA PHE A 528 7.80 -12.75 -9.78
C PHE A 528 6.77 -12.13 -8.82
N ALA A 529 6.99 -10.89 -8.41
CA ALA A 529 6.19 -10.22 -7.38
C ALA A 529 5.13 -9.24 -7.94
N GLN A 530 5.07 -9.02 -9.26
CA GLN A 530 4.14 -8.04 -9.85
C GLN A 530 2.81 -8.70 -10.24
N THR A 531 2.12 -9.29 -9.27
CA THR A 531 0.85 -10.01 -9.42
C THR A 531 -0.36 -9.21 -8.93
N ASN A 532 -0.27 -7.89 -8.97
CA ASN A 532 -1.27 -6.97 -8.40
C ASN A 532 -2.57 -6.85 -9.21
N THR A 533 -2.56 -7.24 -10.48
CA THR A 533 -3.73 -7.14 -11.36
C THR A 533 -4.43 -8.49 -11.48
N ILE A 534 -5.74 -8.53 -11.25
CA ILE A 534 -6.55 -9.74 -11.44
C ILE A 534 -6.67 -10.06 -12.92
N GLY A 535 -6.54 -11.35 -13.28
CA GLY A 535 -6.62 -11.79 -14.67
C GLY A 535 -5.59 -12.86 -15.03
N ILE A 536 -5.42 -13.09 -16.32
CA ILE A 536 -4.48 -14.06 -16.88
C ILE A 536 -3.12 -13.43 -17.15
N TYR A 537 -2.08 -13.98 -16.54
CA TYR A 537 -0.68 -13.69 -16.83
C TYR A 537 -0.16 -14.71 -17.81
N GLN A 538 0.39 -14.25 -18.93
CA GLN A 538 0.97 -15.11 -19.95
C GLN A 538 2.49 -15.20 -19.75
N VAL A 539 3.01 -16.43 -19.74
CA VAL A 539 4.43 -16.72 -19.59
C VAL A 539 4.95 -17.28 -20.90
N VAL A 540 5.92 -16.63 -21.48
CA VAL A 540 6.58 -17.05 -22.73
C VAL A 540 8.04 -17.33 -22.41
N GLN A 541 8.52 -18.54 -22.69
CA GLN A 541 9.89 -18.94 -22.52
C GLN A 541 10.53 -19.25 -23.87
N GLN A 542 11.71 -18.72 -24.11
CA GLN A 542 12.52 -19.07 -25.28
C GLN A 542 13.50 -20.16 -24.84
N VAL A 543 13.44 -21.30 -25.51
CA VAL A 543 14.26 -22.49 -25.22
C VAL A 543 14.87 -22.99 -26.51
N HIS A 544 16.18 -22.82 -26.71
CA HIS A 544 16.88 -23.26 -27.93
C HIS A 544 16.18 -22.82 -29.24
N GLY A 545 15.71 -21.56 -29.30
CA GLY A 545 14.99 -21.02 -30.46
C GLY A 545 13.53 -21.47 -30.59
N GLN A 546 13.02 -22.28 -29.67
CA GLN A 546 11.59 -22.64 -29.57
C GLN A 546 10.88 -21.77 -28.55
N VAL A 547 9.61 -21.48 -28.82
CA VAL A 547 8.76 -20.70 -27.93
C VAL A 547 7.84 -21.63 -27.15
N LYS A 548 8.05 -21.70 -25.83
CA LYS A 548 7.14 -22.37 -24.88
C LYS A 548 6.23 -21.35 -24.23
N ARG A 549 4.93 -21.62 -24.20
CA ARG A 549 3.93 -20.71 -23.65
C ARG A 549 3.22 -21.36 -22.48
N GLY A 550 3.11 -20.61 -21.39
CA GLY A 550 2.35 -20.99 -20.22
C GLY A 550 1.51 -19.80 -19.74
N ALA A 551 0.71 -20.02 -18.70
CA ALA A 551 -0.05 -18.96 -18.08
C ALA A 551 -0.36 -19.31 -16.63
N PHE A 552 -0.71 -18.28 -15.84
CA PHE A 552 -1.32 -18.45 -14.53
C PHE A 552 -2.41 -17.40 -14.35
N ALA A 553 -3.39 -17.70 -13.50
CA ALA A 553 -4.50 -16.81 -13.21
C ALA A 553 -4.33 -16.19 -11.82
N VAL A 554 -4.56 -14.88 -11.72
CA VAL A 554 -4.61 -14.17 -10.46
C VAL A 554 -6.05 -13.84 -10.16
N ASN A 555 -6.55 -14.24 -8.97
CA ASN A 555 -7.95 -14.09 -8.56
C ASN A 555 -8.04 -13.65 -7.10
N LEU A 556 -9.06 -12.86 -6.78
CA LEU A 556 -9.45 -12.58 -5.42
C LEU A 556 -10.52 -13.61 -4.97
N PHE A 557 -10.09 -14.73 -4.40
CA PHE A 557 -10.97 -15.74 -3.83
C PHE A 557 -10.95 -15.69 -2.30
N ASP A 558 -11.27 -14.50 -1.74
CA ASP A 558 -11.25 -14.28 -0.30
C ASP A 558 -12.65 -13.95 0.24
N PRO A 559 -13.29 -14.91 0.95
CA PRO A 559 -14.59 -14.69 1.56
C PRO A 559 -14.60 -13.56 2.62
N GLN A 560 -13.47 -13.28 3.26
CA GLN A 560 -13.39 -12.23 4.28
C GLN A 560 -13.39 -10.84 3.64
N GLN A 561 -12.66 -10.68 2.54
CA GLN A 561 -12.62 -9.41 1.82
C GLN A 561 -13.94 -9.11 1.08
N SER A 562 -14.69 -10.15 0.68
CA SER A 562 -15.99 -10.01 0.02
C SER A 562 -17.16 -9.74 0.98
N ARG A 563 -16.99 -9.99 2.28
CA ARG A 563 -17.99 -9.67 3.30
C ARG A 563 -17.82 -8.23 3.74
N LEU A 564 -18.74 -7.34 3.36
CA LEU A 564 -18.58 -5.90 3.53
C LEU A 564 -19.07 -5.33 4.86
N ALA A 565 -19.72 -6.12 5.74
CA ALA A 565 -20.11 -5.65 7.07
C ALA A 565 -18.84 -5.32 7.89
N PRO A 566 -18.57 -4.05 8.24
CA PRO A 566 -17.33 -3.69 8.93
C PRO A 566 -17.25 -4.35 10.30
N ALA A 567 -16.05 -4.82 10.67
CA ALA A 567 -15.83 -5.43 11.98
C ALA A 567 -16.15 -4.45 13.11
N SER A 568 -16.84 -4.93 14.15
CA SER A 568 -17.18 -4.10 15.31
C SER A 568 -15.96 -3.77 16.16
N GLN A 569 -14.96 -4.68 16.20
CA GLN A 569 -13.73 -4.56 16.99
C GLN A 569 -12.59 -5.23 16.25
N LEU A 570 -11.37 -4.76 16.48
CA LEU A 570 -10.15 -5.44 16.00
C LEU A 570 -9.79 -6.61 16.94
N PRO A 571 -9.14 -7.66 16.44
CA PRO A 571 -8.70 -8.82 17.24
C PRO A 571 -7.45 -8.50 18.08
N VAL A 572 -7.53 -7.48 18.94
CA VAL A 572 -6.46 -7.06 19.86
C VAL A 572 -7.01 -6.93 21.29
N ALA A 573 -6.20 -7.22 22.30
CA ALA A 573 -6.62 -7.35 23.69
C ALA A 573 -7.25 -6.08 24.29
N HIS A 574 -6.94 -4.88 23.80
CA HIS A 574 -7.45 -3.61 24.32
C HIS A 574 -7.71 -2.65 23.14
N SER A 575 -8.65 -3.02 22.27
CA SER A 575 -9.14 -2.07 21.24
C SER A 575 -10.26 -1.23 21.83
N SER A 576 -10.16 0.08 21.71
CA SER A 576 -11.26 1.00 22.00
C SER A 576 -11.83 1.53 20.69
N ASP A 577 -13.15 1.45 20.54
CA ASP A 577 -13.84 2.06 19.40
C ASP A 577 -13.65 3.58 19.43
N PHE A 578 -13.07 4.08 18.36
CA PHE A 578 -13.00 5.49 18.10
C PHE A 578 -14.26 5.93 17.31
N SER A 579 -15.30 6.34 18.02
CA SER A 579 -16.45 7.02 17.40
C SER A 579 -16.31 8.53 17.62
N PRO A 580 -16.53 9.37 16.59
CA PRO A 580 -16.50 10.83 16.74
C PRO A 580 -17.61 11.38 17.64
N GLY A 581 -17.84 10.83 18.77
CA GLY A 581 -18.88 11.18 19.75
C GLY A 581 -18.69 10.51 21.11
N ASN A 582 -17.82 9.54 21.20
CA ASN A 582 -17.62 8.79 22.43
C ASN A 582 -16.56 9.46 23.33
N ASN A 583 -16.77 9.44 24.66
CA ASN A 583 -16.05 10.21 25.70
C ASN A 583 -14.55 9.85 25.88
N ALA A 584 -13.99 8.94 25.07
CA ALA A 584 -12.62 8.45 25.18
C ALA A 584 -11.59 9.23 24.35
N VAL A 585 -12.00 10.28 23.62
CA VAL A 585 -11.06 11.08 22.82
C VAL A 585 -10.11 11.86 23.73
N PRO A 586 -8.80 11.69 23.61
CA PRO A 586 -7.84 12.44 24.41
C PRO A 586 -8.05 13.95 24.25
N ARG A 587 -7.94 14.67 25.37
CA ARG A 587 -8.12 16.12 25.38
C ARG A 587 -6.78 16.78 25.11
N VAL A 588 -6.64 17.46 23.99
CA VAL A 588 -5.44 18.22 23.62
C VAL A 588 -5.62 19.67 24.05
N LEU A 589 -4.59 20.26 24.61
CA LEU A 589 -4.54 21.66 24.96
C LEU A 589 -4.21 22.49 23.72
N ARG A 590 -5.20 23.23 23.20
CA ARG A 590 -4.98 24.18 22.10
C ARG A 590 -4.77 25.60 22.68
N GLU A 591 -3.63 26.21 22.39
CA GLU A 591 -3.29 27.54 22.80
C GLU A 591 -4.13 28.57 22.03
N ILE A 592 -4.73 29.53 22.76
CA ILE A 592 -5.56 30.59 22.17
C ILE A 592 -4.86 31.95 22.16
N TRP A 593 -3.60 32.02 22.61
CA TRP A 593 -2.84 33.28 22.69
C TRP A 593 -2.75 34.04 21.34
N PRO A 594 -2.70 33.45 20.13
CA PRO A 594 -2.65 34.22 18.89
C PRO A 594 -3.89 35.09 18.66
N TRP A 595 -5.06 34.58 19.04
CA TRP A 595 -6.32 35.36 18.97
C TRP A 595 -6.36 36.49 19.99
N ILE A 596 -5.80 36.27 21.19
CA ILE A 596 -5.69 37.27 22.24
C ILE A 596 -4.66 38.31 21.82
N ALA A 597 -3.58 37.94 21.13
CA ALA A 597 -2.60 38.86 20.55
C ALA A 597 -3.22 39.75 19.46
N ALA A 598 -4.08 39.23 18.62
CA ALA A 598 -4.84 40.00 17.63
C ALA A 598 -5.77 41.03 18.32
N LEU A 599 -6.43 40.64 19.42
CA LEU A 599 -7.25 41.52 20.22
C LEU A 599 -6.39 42.64 20.85
N LEU A 600 -5.18 42.35 21.38
CA LEU A 600 -4.24 43.32 21.88
C LEU A 600 -3.87 44.38 20.84
N LEU A 601 -3.60 43.93 19.61
CA LEU A 601 -3.25 44.82 18.49
C LEU A 601 -4.40 45.78 18.19
N LEU A 602 -5.64 45.31 18.24
CA LEU A 602 -6.84 46.14 18.06
C LEU A 602 -6.99 47.18 19.22
N ILE A 603 -6.71 46.76 20.47
CA ILE A 603 -6.74 47.66 21.62
C ILE A 603 -5.69 48.76 21.48
N LEU A 604 -4.45 48.42 21.07
CA LEU A 604 -3.37 49.38 20.84
C LEU A 604 -3.69 50.36 19.69
N CYS A 605 -4.31 49.89 18.60
CA CYS A 605 -4.79 50.77 17.53
C CYS A 605 -5.85 51.76 18.03
N MET A 606 -6.76 51.29 18.88
CA MET A 606 -7.81 52.12 19.47
C MET A 606 -7.22 53.14 20.45
N GLU A 607 -6.20 52.76 21.27
CA GLU A 607 -5.46 53.65 22.13
C GLU A 607 -4.77 54.77 21.33
N TRP A 608 -4.07 54.40 20.26
CA TRP A 608 -3.42 55.34 19.36
C TRP A 608 -4.42 56.33 18.73
N TRP A 609 -5.57 55.85 18.31
CA TRP A 609 -6.62 56.66 17.72
C TRP A 609 -7.22 57.65 18.72
N LEU A 610 -7.51 57.22 19.95
CA LEU A 610 -8.00 58.11 21.03
C LEU A 610 -6.95 59.14 21.41
N PHE A 611 -5.68 58.74 21.51
CA PHE A 611 -4.57 59.65 21.79
C PHE A 611 -4.41 60.71 20.70
N SER A 612 -4.45 60.30 19.43
CA SER A 612 -4.33 61.23 18.29
C SER A 612 -5.49 62.22 18.19
N ARG A 613 -6.72 61.82 18.56
CA ARG A 613 -7.89 62.72 18.63
C ARG A 613 -7.76 63.75 19.74
N GLY A 614 -7.28 63.35 20.92
CA GLY A 614 -7.03 64.25 22.02
C GLY A 614 -6.03 65.33 21.65
N TYR A 615 -4.99 64.99 20.93
CA TYR A 615 -3.97 65.98 20.47
C TYR A 615 -4.52 66.97 19.42
N ARG A 616 -5.40 66.54 18.53
CA ARG A 616 -6.04 67.42 17.53
C ARG A 616 -7.01 68.40 18.14
N GLN A 617 -7.71 68.07 19.22
CA GLN A 617 -8.59 69.01 19.95
C GLN A 617 -7.85 70.06 20.70
N GLN A 618 -6.67 69.82 21.28
CA GLN A 618 -5.83 70.76 21.92
C GLN A 618 -5.17 71.76 20.93
N GLY A 619 -4.77 71.31 19.77
CA GLY A 619 -4.22 72.14 18.69
C GLY A 619 -5.25 73.11 18.08
N SER A 620 -6.52 72.70 17.95
CA SER A 620 -7.58 73.60 17.45
C SER A 620 -8.03 74.64 18.46
N ALA A 621 -7.98 74.34 19.76
CA ALA A 621 -8.27 75.33 20.81
C ALA A 621 -7.19 76.41 20.94
N ALA A 622 -5.91 76.07 20.69
CA ALA A 622 -4.80 77.08 20.69
C ALA A 622 -4.89 77.99 19.45
N THR A 623 -5.36 77.51 18.31
CA THR A 623 -5.53 78.33 17.09
C THR A 623 -6.78 79.23 17.14
N ALA A 624 -7.84 78.82 17.89
CA ALA A 624 -9.01 79.65 18.11
C ALA A 624 -8.75 80.83 19.11
N ALA A 625 -7.88 80.62 20.10
CA ALA A 625 -7.53 81.65 21.08
C ALA A 625 -6.62 82.75 20.49
N SER A 626 -5.88 82.51 19.41
CA SER A 626 -5.03 83.48 18.71
C SER A 626 -5.81 84.38 17.72
N LYS A 627 -7.06 84.06 17.37
CA LYS A 627 -7.88 84.80 16.40
C LYS A 627 -8.82 85.83 17.03
N SER A 628 -8.89 85.97 18.40
CA SER A 628 -9.83 86.90 19.05
C SER A 628 -9.18 88.22 19.58
N LYS A 629 -7.93 88.51 19.23
CA LYS A 629 -7.31 89.76 19.55
C LYS A 629 -6.62 90.41 18.37
N GLY A 630 -7.31 91.31 17.68
CA GLY A 630 -6.73 92.13 16.60
C GLY A 630 -7.79 92.70 15.69
N GLY A 631 -8.58 93.69 16.24
CA GLY A 631 -9.44 94.52 15.47
C GLY A 631 -8.75 95.81 14.99
N ASN A 632 -9.09 96.22 13.82
CA ASN A 632 -8.97 97.56 13.22
C ASN A 632 -7.56 98.12 12.90
N SER A 633 -7.22 98.23 11.67
CA SER A 633 -7.10 99.47 10.87
C SER A 633 -6.59 99.23 9.44
N SER A 634 -7.43 99.73 8.58
CA SER A 634 -7.22 100.39 7.27
C SER A 634 -6.00 100.20 6.42
N SER A 635 -6.35 99.91 5.13
CA SER A 635 -5.86 100.57 3.89
C SER A 635 -4.69 99.92 3.12
N SER A 636 -5.04 99.77 1.85
CA SER A 636 -4.25 99.90 0.59
C SER A 636 -3.58 98.65 0.01
N ARG A 637 -4.12 98.40 -1.19
CA ARG A 637 -3.57 97.60 -2.34
C ARG A 637 -2.25 98.21 -2.88
N PRO A 638 -1.55 97.65 -3.86
CA PRO A 638 -1.32 96.27 -4.30
C PRO A 638 0.16 96.00 -4.68
N ARG A 639 0.50 94.73 -4.98
CA ARG A 639 1.25 94.28 -6.20
C ARG A 639 2.03 92.97 -6.01
N ARG A 640 1.67 92.08 -6.96
CA ARG A 640 2.48 91.09 -7.71
C ARG A 640 3.69 90.39 -7.07
N GLY A 641 3.62 89.06 -7.09
CA GLY A 641 4.63 88.27 -7.85
C GLY A 641 5.26 87.14 -7.04
N VAL A 642 5.23 86.00 -7.72
CA VAL A 642 6.16 84.89 -7.64
C VAL A 642 5.80 83.68 -6.79
N THR A 643 5.34 82.71 -7.50
CA THR A 643 5.22 81.27 -7.17
C THR A 643 6.49 80.66 -6.61
N ARG A 644 6.35 79.86 -5.56
CA ARG A 644 7.17 78.65 -5.37
C ARG A 644 6.35 77.55 -4.70
N ASN A 645 6.08 76.53 -5.52
CA ASN A 645 5.57 75.23 -5.15
C ASN A 645 6.59 74.49 -4.27
N THR A 646 6.16 73.95 -3.17
CA THR A 646 6.79 72.83 -2.49
C THR A 646 5.81 71.66 -2.47
N PRO A 647 6.15 70.48 -3.04
CA PRO A 647 5.24 69.34 -3.12
C PRO A 647 5.20 68.65 -1.76
N GLY A 648 4.01 68.29 -1.36
CA GLY A 648 3.75 67.54 -0.14
C GLY A 648 4.13 66.08 -0.29
N LEU A 649 4.71 65.52 0.75
CA LEU A 649 5.25 64.16 0.94
C LEU A 649 4.25 63.01 0.78
N ILE A 650 2.99 63.25 0.39
CA ILE A 650 1.95 62.22 0.25
C ILE A 650 1.81 61.69 -1.19
N GLY A 651 2.27 62.50 -2.22
CA GLY A 651 2.19 62.04 -3.62
C GLY A 651 3.21 60.98 -4.02
N ASP A 652 4.36 60.99 -3.35
CA ASP A 652 5.51 60.11 -3.70
C ASP A 652 5.35 58.64 -3.29
N VAL A 653 4.51 58.36 -2.29
CA VAL A 653 4.26 57.00 -1.81
C VAL A 653 3.23 56.27 -2.70
N GLN A 654 2.28 57.01 -3.24
CA GLN A 654 1.23 56.44 -4.07
C GLN A 654 1.76 56.11 -5.50
N GLU A 655 2.66 56.92 -6.02
CA GLU A 655 3.31 56.69 -7.31
C GLU A 655 4.31 55.54 -7.28
N ARG A 656 5.03 55.36 -6.17
CA ARG A 656 5.93 54.17 -5.97
C ARG A 656 5.17 52.87 -5.83
N LEU A 657 3.99 52.83 -5.23
CA LEU A 657 3.14 51.66 -5.13
C LEU A 657 2.52 51.24 -6.45
N GLU A 658 2.08 52.23 -7.26
CA GLU A 658 1.55 51.90 -8.62
C GLU A 658 2.66 51.46 -9.58
N HIS A 659 3.85 51.97 -9.47
CA HIS A 659 4.98 51.51 -10.31
C HIS A 659 5.39 50.08 -9.95
N SER A 660 5.43 49.72 -8.67
CA SER A 660 5.72 48.35 -8.22
C SER A 660 4.68 47.35 -8.71
N TYR A 661 3.38 47.69 -8.72
CA TYR A 661 2.30 46.85 -9.20
C TYR A 661 2.33 46.62 -10.69
N ARG A 662 2.74 47.63 -11.52
CA ARG A 662 2.89 47.50 -12.97
C ARG A 662 4.08 46.60 -13.35
N VAL A 663 5.19 46.64 -12.60
CA VAL A 663 6.38 45.82 -12.85
C VAL A 663 6.10 44.34 -12.51
N THR A 664 5.38 44.06 -11.44
CA THR A 664 5.04 42.69 -11.02
C THR A 664 4.06 42.04 -11.99
N ARG A 665 3.08 42.79 -12.50
CA ARG A 665 2.11 42.32 -13.51
C ARG A 665 2.76 42.00 -14.87
N LYS A 666 3.81 42.74 -15.27
CA LYS A 666 4.58 42.46 -16.48
C LYS A 666 5.48 41.23 -16.33
N ARG A 667 5.99 40.92 -15.12
CA ARG A 667 6.78 39.71 -14.87
C ARG A 667 5.90 38.44 -14.86
N LEU A 668 4.72 38.50 -14.29
CA LEU A 668 3.77 37.39 -14.30
C LEU A 668 3.24 37.05 -15.70
N ALA A 669 2.98 38.07 -16.54
CA ALA A 669 2.56 37.87 -17.93
C ALA A 669 3.68 37.25 -18.81
N LYS A 670 4.96 37.46 -18.46
CA LYS A 670 6.10 36.88 -19.16
C LYS A 670 6.35 35.42 -18.81
N ILE A 671 6.00 35.01 -17.56
CA ILE A 671 6.09 33.61 -17.08
C ILE A 671 4.98 32.75 -17.68
N THR A 672 3.76 33.29 -17.83
CA THR A 672 2.62 32.58 -18.45
C THR A 672 2.82 32.40 -19.98
N ARG A 673 3.49 33.31 -20.65
CA ARG A 673 3.81 33.14 -22.08
C ARG A 673 4.95 32.13 -22.33
N ARG A 674 5.88 31.94 -21.41
CA ARG A 674 6.89 30.88 -21.51
C ARG A 674 6.37 29.48 -21.27
N ARG A 675 5.33 29.32 -20.42
CA ARG A 675 4.69 28.01 -20.19
C ARG A 675 3.82 27.54 -21.35
N LYS A 676 3.30 28.45 -22.19
CA LYS A 676 2.52 28.08 -23.40
C LYS A 676 3.37 27.75 -24.64
N LYS A 677 4.68 28.04 -24.65
CA LYS A 677 5.59 27.67 -25.76
C LYS A 677 6.38 26.37 -25.52
N GLY A 678 6.26 25.73 -24.35
CA GLY A 678 6.93 24.46 -24.04
C GLY A 678 6.03 23.22 -24.10
N LEU A 679 4.84 23.33 -24.72
CA LEU A 679 3.89 22.21 -24.87
C LEU A 679 3.66 21.82 -26.35
N TYR A 680 4.48 22.31 -27.26
CA TYR A 680 4.49 21.89 -28.67
C TYR A 680 5.95 21.85 -29.16
N THR A 681 6.68 20.83 -28.72
CA THR A 681 7.81 20.18 -29.38
C THR A 681 7.96 18.78 -28.79
#